data_2cf7275da0c440d8a72d90ad28ebba27
#
_entry.id   2cf7275da0c440d8a72d90ad28ebba27
#
_cell.length_a   1.000
_cell.length_b   1.000
_cell.length_c   1.000
_cell.angle_alpha   90.00
_cell.angle_beta   90.00
_cell.angle_gamma   90.00
#
_symmetry.space_group_name_H-M   'P 1'
#
loop_
_entity.id
_entity.type
_entity.pdbx_description
1 polymer ?
#
loop_
_entity_poly.entity_id
_entity_poly.type
_entity_poly.pdbx_seq_one_letter_code
_entity_poly.pdbx_strand_id
1 'polypeptide(L)'
;PVISTWVKHKAKAEPFVVDLKGVDKLVLVTAGGPDGTDYDQAVWANARLIKADGTAVWLDEVPYEYGVAGWAKPKMNTNAYDHEIVIAGKEYKHGVFCHANGTLVYPVGGQYVRFEAEVGIDDTSSGGSVFFQALNTVPNFVAEELNNKYPEEIGMLGAVLDGLDTWLITPDASVEKQAADNAIARLKDGAYYSNVAKQIANEKDLNTQIRKYLELVEKVQDLYTLQSDLEWLNVEAVKLAFADMKKQKGYDAAKYEPMLNELVQLEKKGFKGIYNGDEQAIADAKKALECKRAILLANPLLDADKIVAARFKVGSKAHQIMTPSLGTQANNWSNQESAGREGFDAEIVELSNLRGDIQMRQVYKPKNGSSIADLKLHWDGDRVMFTQTQDDKRWNVFEVKLDGTGFKPLVENDEPDLEFYDGTYLPDGRVIAISNIGYQGVPCVNGDDAVGNMVLYNPKDKSMRRLTFDQDANWNPVIMNNGRVMYTRWEYTDLTHYYSRIVMHMNPDGTENKALYGSGAMFPNSTFDIQPLPGHGSAFVGIISGHHGVARSGRMIIFDPTKGRKSTAGMVQEIPHRNRPIKEEIKDELVNGVWPQFIKPTPLNDKYFLVAAKLDPHALWGLYLVDVYDNVTCLMQAEGEGYISPILVRETKTPPSIPDRVKLNEKEATFFIQDIYEGEGLKGIPRGTVKSLRLHAYEYAYVKTRSDHNWHGIQSGWDIKRMLGTVPVEEDGSVIFKAPANTPISIQPLDKDGVAIQWMRSWVTGQPGEVVSCIGCHEDQNQIAIPKRVIASQKAPSALTLPEGGTRSFTFDLEVQPILDRACIACHNGEGKAFDLRGGKKDDRGYGLSLIHI
;
A
#
# COMPACT_ATOMS: atom_id res chain seq x y z
N PRO A 1 9.52 -8.26 -46.21
CA PRO A 1 8.67 -9.41 -45.99
C PRO A 1 8.51 -9.65 -44.51
N VAL A 2 7.28 -9.93 -44.13
CA VAL A 2 6.92 -10.31 -42.76
C VAL A 2 6.99 -11.84 -42.72
N ILE A 3 7.76 -12.38 -41.78
CA ILE A 3 7.82 -13.82 -41.50
C ILE A 3 7.44 -14.04 -40.06
N SER A 4 6.58 -15.01 -39.80
CA SER A 4 6.11 -15.38 -38.49
C SER A 4 6.09 -16.89 -38.30
N THR A 5 6.32 -17.35 -37.06
CA THR A 5 6.16 -18.74 -36.66
C THR A 5 5.65 -18.83 -35.25
N TRP A 6 4.96 -19.90 -34.97
CA TRP A 6 4.33 -20.20 -33.67
C TRP A 6 5.03 -21.35 -33.00
N VAL A 7 5.51 -21.17 -31.77
CA VAL A 7 6.23 -22.18 -31.01
C VAL A 7 5.60 -22.39 -29.64
N LYS A 8 5.42 -23.67 -29.25
CA LYS A 8 4.96 -24.07 -27.92
C LYS A 8 6.12 -24.50 -27.03
N HIS A 9 5.97 -24.36 -25.74
CA HIS A 9 6.91 -24.90 -24.77
C HIS A 9 7.24 -26.37 -25.01
N LYS A 10 8.50 -26.76 -24.88
CA LYS A 10 9.08 -28.10 -25.19
C LYS A 10 9.05 -28.50 -26.66
N ALA A 11 8.56 -27.68 -27.55
CA ALA A 11 8.79 -27.88 -28.98
C ALA A 11 10.28 -27.67 -29.34
N LYS A 12 10.77 -28.36 -30.35
CA LYS A 12 12.11 -28.08 -30.88
C LYS A 12 12.14 -26.68 -31.45
N ALA A 13 13.29 -26.04 -31.34
CA ALA A 13 13.49 -24.72 -31.94
C ALA A 13 13.24 -24.79 -33.44
N GLU A 14 12.52 -23.81 -33.96
CA GLU A 14 12.17 -23.72 -35.39
C GLU A 14 13.10 -22.78 -36.13
N PRO A 15 13.54 -23.11 -37.35
CA PRO A 15 14.37 -22.24 -38.15
C PRO A 15 13.56 -21.03 -38.61
N PHE A 16 14.19 -19.85 -38.48
CA PHE A 16 13.60 -18.57 -38.81
C PHE A 16 14.54 -17.75 -39.70
N VAL A 17 14.11 -17.49 -40.94
CA VAL A 17 14.97 -16.87 -41.99
C VAL A 17 14.23 -15.70 -42.63
N VAL A 18 14.85 -14.52 -42.66
CA VAL A 18 14.30 -13.27 -43.21
C VAL A 18 15.22 -12.69 -44.26
N ASP A 19 14.70 -12.31 -45.45
CA ASP A 19 15.43 -11.51 -46.43
C ASP A 19 15.49 -10.05 -45.97
N LEU A 20 16.70 -9.52 -45.81
CA LEU A 20 16.98 -8.16 -45.38
C LEU A 20 17.48 -7.23 -46.50
N LYS A 21 17.45 -7.68 -47.76
CA LYS A 21 17.96 -6.88 -48.87
C LYS A 21 17.23 -5.53 -48.98
N GLY A 22 17.96 -4.43 -48.74
CA GLY A 22 17.41 -3.07 -48.76
C GLY A 22 16.61 -2.67 -47.50
N VAL A 23 16.74 -3.43 -46.41
CA VAL A 23 16.09 -3.15 -45.14
C VAL A 23 17.01 -2.30 -44.29
N ASP A 24 16.50 -1.18 -43.73
CA ASP A 24 17.22 -0.28 -42.83
C ASP A 24 17.13 -0.69 -41.38
N LYS A 25 15.98 -1.21 -40.97
CA LYS A 25 15.73 -1.69 -39.60
C LYS A 25 15.12 -3.08 -39.60
N LEU A 26 15.66 -3.96 -38.77
CA LEU A 26 15.07 -5.26 -38.43
C LEU A 26 14.34 -5.13 -37.12
N VAL A 27 13.05 -5.41 -37.10
CA VAL A 27 12.23 -5.42 -35.89
C VAL A 27 11.89 -6.88 -35.57
N LEU A 28 12.29 -7.36 -34.39
CA LEU A 28 11.97 -8.69 -33.88
C LEU A 28 10.89 -8.55 -32.78
N VAL A 29 9.79 -9.29 -32.96
CA VAL A 29 8.65 -9.27 -32.07
C VAL A 29 8.43 -10.67 -31.48
N THR A 30 8.17 -10.72 -30.17
CA THR A 30 7.72 -11.92 -29.45
C THR A 30 6.38 -11.63 -28.80
N ALA A 31 5.33 -12.35 -29.21
CA ALA A 31 3.98 -12.15 -28.66
C ALA A 31 3.45 -13.42 -28.00
N GLY A 32 2.60 -13.25 -26.97
CA GLY A 32 1.99 -14.36 -26.26
C GLY A 32 0.94 -15.10 -27.10
N GLY A 33 0.71 -16.33 -26.74
CA GLY A 33 -0.25 -17.19 -27.39
C GLY A 33 -1.68 -17.13 -26.84
N PRO A 34 -2.57 -18.02 -27.35
CA PRO A 34 -3.95 -18.11 -26.84
C PRO A 34 -4.06 -18.43 -25.36
N ASP A 35 -2.98 -18.88 -24.75
CA ASP A 35 -2.81 -19.15 -23.33
C ASP A 35 -2.31 -17.93 -22.51
N GLY A 36 -2.18 -16.78 -23.16
CA GLY A 36 -1.71 -15.53 -22.55
C GLY A 36 -0.21 -15.33 -22.69
N THR A 37 0.39 -14.56 -21.79
CA THR A 37 1.83 -14.25 -21.77
C THR A 37 2.58 -14.94 -20.62
N ASP A 38 1.89 -15.70 -19.80
CA ASP A 38 2.51 -16.38 -18.67
C ASP A 38 3.44 -17.50 -19.16
N TYR A 39 4.67 -17.50 -18.65
CA TYR A 39 5.71 -18.46 -18.99
C TYR A 39 6.30 -18.34 -20.40
N ASP A 40 6.07 -17.27 -21.13
CA ASP A 40 6.52 -17.06 -22.51
C ASP A 40 7.97 -16.58 -22.59
N GLN A 41 8.90 -17.43 -22.13
CA GLN A 41 10.33 -17.16 -22.11
C GLN A 41 10.94 -17.36 -23.50
N ALA A 42 10.62 -16.45 -24.41
CA ALA A 42 11.00 -16.51 -25.82
C ALA A 42 12.50 -16.26 -26.07
N VAL A 43 13.08 -17.00 -26.97
CA VAL A 43 14.49 -16.90 -27.37
C VAL A 43 14.65 -16.92 -28.86
N TRP A 44 15.43 -15.97 -29.39
CA TRP A 44 16.02 -15.98 -30.74
C TRP A 44 17.40 -16.62 -30.64
N ALA A 45 17.48 -17.94 -30.73
CA ALA A 45 18.73 -18.71 -30.60
C ALA A 45 19.51 -18.71 -31.91
N ASN A 46 20.85 -18.79 -31.88
CA ASN A 46 21.74 -18.74 -33.03
C ASN A 46 21.43 -17.59 -34.00
N ALA A 47 20.91 -16.48 -33.44
CA ALA A 47 20.51 -15.30 -34.21
C ALA A 47 21.72 -14.61 -34.83
N ARG A 48 21.67 -14.40 -36.16
CA ARG A 48 22.79 -13.81 -36.92
C ARG A 48 22.33 -13.03 -38.13
N LEU A 49 23.10 -12.02 -38.49
CA LEU A 49 22.93 -11.19 -39.67
C LEU A 49 23.96 -11.59 -40.72
N ILE A 50 23.55 -11.81 -41.97
CA ILE A 50 24.41 -12.25 -43.07
C ILE A 50 24.61 -11.10 -44.05
N LYS A 51 25.87 -10.75 -44.31
CA LYS A 51 26.27 -9.76 -45.31
C LYS A 51 26.23 -10.33 -46.72
N ALA A 52 26.30 -9.47 -47.74
CA ALA A 52 26.27 -9.87 -49.17
C ALA A 52 27.46 -10.78 -49.58
N ASP A 53 28.57 -10.72 -48.88
CA ASP A 53 29.74 -11.57 -49.08
C ASP A 53 29.66 -12.94 -48.35
N GLY A 54 28.56 -13.19 -47.66
CA GLY A 54 28.35 -14.40 -46.86
C GLY A 54 28.86 -14.33 -45.42
N THR A 55 29.50 -13.25 -45.02
CA THR A 55 29.99 -13.06 -43.65
C THR A 55 28.82 -13.00 -42.68
N ALA A 56 28.87 -13.81 -41.62
CA ALA A 56 27.88 -13.80 -40.53
C ALA A 56 28.36 -12.96 -39.38
N VAL A 57 27.44 -12.16 -38.77
CA VAL A 57 27.62 -11.40 -37.57
C VAL A 57 26.55 -11.85 -36.57
N TRP A 58 26.95 -12.21 -35.34
CA TRP A 58 25.99 -12.62 -34.31
C TRP A 58 25.15 -11.44 -33.89
N LEU A 59 23.85 -11.67 -33.66
CA LEU A 59 22.91 -10.62 -33.31
C LEU A 59 23.21 -10.06 -31.89
N ASP A 60 23.73 -10.91 -31.01
CA ASP A 60 24.16 -10.53 -29.64
C ASP A 60 25.39 -9.60 -29.65
N GLU A 61 26.12 -9.50 -30.76
CA GLU A 61 27.23 -8.55 -30.95
C GLU A 61 26.77 -7.20 -31.52
N VAL A 62 25.51 -7.10 -31.96
CA VAL A 62 24.93 -5.89 -32.56
C VAL A 62 24.04 -5.17 -31.53
N PRO A 63 24.33 -3.91 -31.20
CA PRO A 63 23.46 -3.18 -30.26
C PRO A 63 22.09 -2.91 -30.91
N TYR A 64 21.03 -3.19 -30.17
CA TYR A 64 19.69 -2.78 -30.58
C TYR A 64 19.44 -1.29 -30.24
N GLU A 65 18.67 -0.64 -31.09
CA GLU A 65 18.29 0.79 -30.93
C GLU A 65 17.15 0.91 -29.89
N TYR A 66 16.25 -0.08 -29.84
CA TYR A 66 15.14 -0.15 -28.91
C TYR A 66 14.93 -1.61 -28.50
N GLY A 67 14.66 -1.84 -27.22
CA GLY A 67 14.39 -3.19 -26.71
C GLY A 67 13.52 -3.16 -25.46
N VAL A 68 12.39 -3.88 -25.53
CA VAL A 68 11.47 -4.11 -24.43
C VAL A 68 11.05 -5.57 -24.39
N ALA A 69 10.85 -6.13 -23.21
CA ALA A 69 10.28 -7.45 -22.98
C ALA A 69 9.11 -7.34 -22.03
N GLY A 70 8.11 -8.21 -22.18
CA GLY A 70 6.91 -8.22 -21.34
C GLY A 70 7.21 -8.55 -19.87
N TRP A 71 8.28 -9.30 -19.63
CA TRP A 71 8.81 -9.57 -18.30
C TRP A 71 10.35 -9.65 -18.35
N ALA A 72 11.04 -9.21 -17.30
CA ALA A 72 12.49 -9.01 -17.26
C ALA A 72 12.98 -8.00 -18.33
N LYS A 73 14.26 -8.01 -18.66
CA LYS A 73 14.83 -7.22 -19.75
C LYS A 73 15.32 -8.17 -20.85
N PRO A 74 15.42 -7.71 -22.09
CA PRO A 74 16.12 -8.49 -23.11
C PRO A 74 17.54 -8.83 -22.65
N LYS A 75 17.98 -10.09 -22.83
CA LYS A 75 19.30 -10.56 -22.42
C LYS A 75 20.03 -11.23 -23.59
N MET A 76 21.35 -11.03 -23.63
CA MET A 76 22.20 -11.62 -24.64
C MET A 76 22.88 -12.87 -24.08
N ASN A 77 22.81 -13.98 -24.81
CA ASN A 77 23.47 -15.27 -24.53
C ASN A 77 23.09 -15.96 -23.23
N THR A 78 22.09 -15.42 -22.52
CA THR A 78 21.53 -16.02 -21.31
C THR A 78 20.01 -15.94 -21.32
N ASN A 79 19.35 -16.82 -20.55
CA ASN A 79 17.94 -16.74 -20.27
C ASN A 79 17.61 -15.68 -19.20
N ALA A 80 16.36 -15.61 -18.75
CA ALA A 80 15.90 -14.65 -17.75
C ALA A 80 16.67 -14.71 -16.43
N TYR A 81 17.19 -15.85 -16.07
CA TYR A 81 17.87 -16.15 -14.79
C TYR A 81 19.39 -16.14 -14.88
N ASP A 82 19.97 -15.59 -15.95
CA ASP A 82 21.42 -15.56 -16.23
C ASP A 82 22.05 -16.97 -16.40
N HIS A 83 21.24 -17.96 -16.75
CA HIS A 83 21.71 -19.30 -17.10
C HIS A 83 21.86 -19.44 -18.63
N GLU A 84 22.50 -20.54 -19.06
CA GLU A 84 22.62 -20.88 -20.47
C GLU A 84 21.22 -21.05 -21.11
N ILE A 85 21.10 -20.67 -22.37
CA ILE A 85 19.87 -20.81 -23.14
C ILE A 85 19.71 -22.28 -23.52
N VAL A 86 18.59 -22.88 -23.15
CA VAL A 86 18.26 -24.30 -23.50
C VAL A 86 16.86 -24.35 -24.07
N ILE A 87 16.70 -24.93 -25.26
CA ILE A 87 15.41 -25.16 -25.94
C ILE A 87 15.26 -26.64 -26.23
N ALA A 88 14.24 -27.27 -25.67
CA ALA A 88 13.99 -28.72 -25.84
C ALA A 88 15.24 -29.61 -25.61
N GLY A 89 16.01 -29.28 -24.59
CA GLY A 89 17.23 -29.98 -24.16
C GLY A 89 18.48 -29.68 -25.01
N LYS A 90 18.41 -28.74 -25.95
CA LYS A 90 19.57 -28.30 -26.77
C LYS A 90 20.07 -26.95 -26.23
N GLU A 91 21.37 -26.91 -25.91
CA GLU A 91 22.05 -25.68 -25.45
C GLU A 91 22.45 -24.78 -26.63
N TYR A 92 22.36 -23.46 -26.42
CA TYR A 92 22.73 -22.45 -27.39
C TYR A 92 23.69 -21.43 -26.78
N LYS A 93 24.82 -21.20 -27.43
CA LYS A 93 25.84 -20.24 -26.97
C LYS A 93 25.54 -18.80 -27.34
N HIS A 94 24.79 -18.64 -28.46
CA HIS A 94 24.39 -17.34 -29.00
C HIS A 94 22.89 -17.26 -29.04
N GLY A 95 22.33 -16.16 -28.55
CA GLY A 95 20.90 -15.91 -28.59
C GLY A 95 20.48 -14.65 -27.90
N VAL A 96 19.26 -14.23 -28.17
CA VAL A 96 18.63 -13.07 -27.53
C VAL A 96 17.35 -13.54 -26.87
N PHE A 97 17.33 -13.45 -25.54
CA PHE A 97 16.12 -13.66 -24.74
C PHE A 97 15.25 -12.41 -24.81
N CYS A 98 13.96 -12.58 -25.08
CA CYS A 98 12.99 -11.50 -25.07
C CYS A 98 11.59 -12.05 -24.75
N HIS A 99 11.18 -11.98 -23.48
CA HIS A 99 9.87 -12.47 -23.03
C HIS A 99 8.72 -11.80 -23.79
N ALA A 100 7.67 -12.55 -24.12
CA ALA A 100 6.47 -11.99 -24.75
C ALA A 100 5.65 -11.14 -23.70
N ASN A 101 5.08 -9.99 -24.06
CA ASN A 101 5.18 -9.33 -25.35
C ASN A 101 6.46 -8.49 -25.41
N GLY A 102 7.31 -8.78 -26.36
CA GLY A 102 8.59 -8.10 -26.47
C GLY A 102 8.87 -7.58 -27.88
N THR A 103 9.68 -6.53 -27.98
CA THR A 103 10.09 -5.93 -29.24
C THR A 103 11.55 -5.50 -29.17
N LEU A 104 12.31 -5.85 -30.21
CA LEU A 104 13.71 -5.46 -30.41
C LEU A 104 13.88 -4.80 -31.76
N VAL A 105 14.52 -3.65 -31.84
CA VAL A 105 14.78 -2.94 -33.10
C VAL A 105 16.28 -2.84 -33.32
N TYR A 106 16.75 -3.43 -34.39
CA TYR A 106 18.15 -3.41 -34.80
C TYR A 106 18.36 -2.52 -36.02
N PRO A 107 19.27 -1.55 -35.97
CA PRO A 107 19.66 -0.76 -37.13
C PRO A 107 20.55 -1.63 -38.05
N VAL A 108 20.00 -2.12 -39.17
CA VAL A 108 20.72 -2.96 -40.12
C VAL A 108 21.23 -2.16 -41.37
N GLY A 109 20.71 -0.95 -41.60
CA GLY A 109 21.22 0.04 -42.51
C GLY A 109 21.51 -0.46 -43.92
N GLY A 110 20.78 -1.43 -44.44
CA GLY A 110 20.98 -2.04 -45.75
C GLY A 110 22.28 -2.85 -45.93
N GLN A 111 23.04 -3.06 -44.83
CA GLN A 111 24.35 -3.74 -44.90
C GLN A 111 24.24 -5.27 -44.95
N TYR A 112 23.08 -5.81 -44.57
CA TYR A 112 22.83 -7.22 -44.44
C TYR A 112 21.79 -7.67 -45.47
N VAL A 113 21.94 -8.90 -45.98
CA VAL A 113 21.03 -9.46 -46.99
C VAL A 113 20.07 -10.46 -46.36
N ARG A 114 20.36 -10.98 -45.16
CA ARG A 114 19.55 -12.00 -44.52
C ARG A 114 19.74 -11.99 -43.00
N PHE A 115 18.66 -12.26 -42.27
CA PHE A 115 18.66 -12.63 -40.85
C PHE A 115 18.32 -14.11 -40.72
N GLU A 116 19.02 -14.84 -39.86
CA GLU A 116 18.79 -16.24 -39.57
C GLU A 116 18.75 -16.46 -38.05
N ALA A 117 17.81 -17.25 -37.56
CA ALA A 117 17.73 -17.67 -36.14
C ALA A 117 17.06 -19.05 -36.02
N GLU A 118 17.17 -19.65 -34.85
CA GLU A 118 16.32 -20.73 -34.38
C GLU A 118 15.46 -20.15 -33.24
N VAL A 119 14.11 -20.23 -33.34
CA VAL A 119 13.22 -19.61 -32.33
C VAL A 119 12.57 -20.68 -31.49
N GLY A 120 12.45 -20.40 -30.16
CA GLY A 120 11.87 -21.32 -29.21
C GLY A 120 11.62 -20.69 -27.83
N ILE A 121 11.08 -21.52 -26.95
CA ILE A 121 10.86 -21.15 -25.54
C ILE A 121 11.93 -21.84 -24.70
N ASP A 122 12.57 -21.08 -23.80
CA ASP A 122 13.61 -21.60 -22.89
C ASP A 122 13.04 -22.67 -21.93
N ASP A 123 13.79 -23.73 -21.69
CA ASP A 123 13.37 -24.89 -20.89
C ASP A 123 13.18 -24.54 -19.39
N THR A 124 13.64 -23.37 -18.92
CA THR A 124 13.31 -22.88 -17.57
C THR A 124 11.86 -22.46 -17.44
N SER A 125 11.16 -22.29 -18.55
CA SER A 125 9.72 -22.09 -18.55
C SER A 125 8.96 -23.34 -18.12
N SER A 126 7.82 -23.18 -17.48
CA SER A 126 6.92 -24.28 -17.10
C SER A 126 5.75 -24.48 -18.08
N GLY A 127 5.61 -23.62 -19.09
CA GLY A 127 4.51 -23.63 -20.06
C GLY A 127 4.71 -22.57 -21.14
N GLY A 128 3.62 -22.11 -21.74
CA GLY A 128 3.57 -20.99 -22.65
C GLY A 128 3.57 -21.35 -24.13
N SER A 129 3.21 -20.39 -24.93
CA SER A 129 3.24 -20.45 -26.39
C SER A 129 3.52 -19.07 -26.96
N VAL A 130 4.52 -18.97 -27.85
CA VAL A 130 5.04 -17.70 -28.35
C VAL A 130 4.93 -17.62 -29.85
N PHE A 131 4.49 -16.48 -30.31
CA PHE A 131 4.49 -16.09 -31.69
C PHE A 131 5.72 -15.21 -31.97
N PHE A 132 6.61 -15.68 -32.86
CA PHE A 132 7.82 -15.00 -33.28
C PHE A 132 7.62 -14.33 -34.64
N GLN A 133 8.01 -13.08 -34.76
CA GLN A 133 7.82 -12.30 -35.97
C GLN A 133 9.01 -11.38 -36.23
N ALA A 134 9.35 -11.23 -37.53
CA ALA A 134 10.31 -10.24 -37.98
C ALA A 134 9.68 -9.27 -38.97
N LEU A 135 9.92 -7.99 -38.79
CA LEU A 135 9.40 -6.89 -39.59
C LEU A 135 10.55 -6.08 -40.15
N ASN A 136 10.32 -5.45 -41.31
CA ASN A 136 11.28 -4.56 -41.97
C ASN A 136 10.96 -3.06 -41.77
N THR A 137 9.91 -2.74 -41.02
CA THR A 137 9.52 -1.40 -40.65
C THR A 137 9.18 -1.35 -39.15
N VAL A 138 9.50 -0.25 -38.51
CA VAL A 138 9.03 -0.02 -37.12
C VAL A 138 7.50 0.05 -37.15
N PRO A 139 6.82 -0.62 -36.20
CA PRO A 139 5.37 -0.58 -36.09
C PRO A 139 4.85 0.84 -36.09
N ASN A 140 3.69 1.04 -36.70
CA ASN A 140 3.18 2.33 -37.03
C ASN A 140 2.90 3.17 -35.75
N PHE A 141 3.20 4.45 -35.82
CA PHE A 141 2.94 5.52 -34.84
C PHE A 141 1.57 5.46 -34.12
N VAL A 142 0.55 4.95 -34.79
CA VAL A 142 -0.82 4.82 -34.28
C VAL A 142 -0.92 3.87 -33.08
N ALA A 143 -0.20 2.76 -33.06
CA ALA A 143 -0.26 1.82 -31.94
C ALA A 143 0.41 2.40 -30.68
N GLU A 144 1.50 3.13 -30.85
CA GLU A 144 2.20 3.81 -29.76
C GLU A 144 1.34 4.94 -29.20
N GLU A 145 0.69 5.71 -30.06
CA GLU A 145 -0.24 6.78 -29.65
C GLU A 145 -1.47 6.22 -28.93
N LEU A 146 -2.06 5.14 -29.43
CA LEU A 146 -3.16 4.43 -28.76
C LEU A 146 -2.75 3.88 -27.40
N ASN A 147 -1.58 3.23 -27.31
CA ASN A 147 -1.09 2.67 -26.05
C ASN A 147 -0.77 3.75 -25.00
N ASN A 148 -0.32 4.92 -25.45
CA ASN A 148 -0.06 6.05 -24.56
C ASN A 148 -1.35 6.76 -24.11
N LYS A 149 -2.34 6.85 -24.98
CA LYS A 149 -3.57 7.61 -24.76
C LYS A 149 -4.70 6.76 -24.14
N TYR A 150 -4.73 5.46 -24.46
CA TYR A 150 -5.77 4.51 -24.03
C TYR A 150 -5.17 3.18 -23.54
N PRO A 151 -4.37 3.22 -22.47
CA PRO A 151 -3.57 2.06 -22.03
C PRO A 151 -4.41 0.87 -21.55
N GLU A 152 -5.61 1.10 -21.02
CA GLU A 152 -6.48 0.00 -20.58
C GLU A 152 -7.12 -0.73 -21.75
N GLU A 153 -7.61 0.00 -22.73
CA GLU A 153 -8.22 -0.57 -23.92
C GLU A 153 -7.19 -1.40 -24.70
N ILE A 154 -5.95 -0.90 -24.81
CA ILE A 154 -4.84 -1.60 -25.44
C ILE A 154 -4.31 -2.75 -24.57
N GLY A 155 -4.26 -2.58 -23.24
CA GLY A 155 -3.88 -3.64 -22.30
C GLY A 155 -4.84 -4.84 -22.32
N MET A 156 -6.15 -4.58 -22.44
CA MET A 156 -7.15 -5.64 -22.67
C MET A 156 -6.97 -6.30 -24.05
N LEU A 157 -6.54 -5.56 -25.04
CA LEU A 157 -6.13 -6.07 -26.34
C LEU A 157 -4.89 -6.97 -26.26
N GLY A 158 -3.88 -6.62 -25.50
CA GLY A 158 -2.68 -7.43 -25.30
C GLY A 158 -2.95 -8.81 -24.70
N ALA A 159 -4.03 -8.95 -23.91
CA ALA A 159 -4.48 -10.24 -23.38
C ALA A 159 -5.37 -11.03 -24.37
N VAL A 160 -5.93 -10.36 -25.38
CA VAL A 160 -6.84 -10.94 -26.39
C VAL A 160 -6.15 -11.06 -27.74
N LEU A 161 -5.15 -10.23 -27.99
CA LEU A 161 -4.37 -10.24 -29.20
C LEU A 161 -3.05 -10.99 -28.90
N ASP A 162 -3.12 -12.11 -29.22
CA ASP A 162 -2.25 -12.67 -30.25
C ASP A 162 -2.11 -11.69 -31.41
N GLY A 163 -2.15 -10.41 -31.20
CA GLY A 163 -2.72 -9.54 -32.15
C GLY A 163 -2.18 -8.20 -32.35
N LEU A 164 -1.16 -7.71 -31.63
CA LEU A 164 -0.25 -6.74 -32.26
C LEU A 164 0.30 -7.32 -33.58
N ASP A 165 0.45 -8.61 -33.65
CA ASP A 165 0.95 -9.38 -34.75
C ASP A 165 -0.02 -9.44 -35.92
N THR A 166 -1.31 -9.63 -35.71
CA THR A 166 -2.32 -9.60 -36.75
C THR A 166 -2.39 -8.22 -37.41
N TRP A 167 -2.23 -7.20 -36.59
CA TRP A 167 -2.21 -5.80 -37.04
C TRP A 167 -0.98 -5.44 -37.85
N LEU A 168 0.18 -6.01 -37.50
CA LEU A 168 1.42 -5.82 -38.25
C LEU A 168 1.49 -6.67 -39.52
N ILE A 169 0.73 -7.76 -39.60
CA ILE A 169 0.71 -8.69 -40.74
C ILE A 169 -0.34 -8.28 -41.77
N THR A 170 -1.51 -7.84 -41.35
CA THR A 170 -2.58 -7.34 -42.22
C THR A 170 -2.91 -5.93 -41.82
N PRO A 171 -2.39 -4.92 -42.54
CA PRO A 171 -2.74 -3.53 -42.28
C PRO A 171 -4.23 -3.32 -42.55
N ASP A 172 -5.01 -3.49 -41.51
CA ASP A 172 -6.43 -3.17 -41.45
C ASP A 172 -6.67 -2.34 -40.16
N ALA A 173 -7.87 -1.87 -39.92
CA ALA A 173 -8.22 -1.11 -38.72
C ALA A 173 -8.70 -2.00 -37.57
N SER A 174 -8.24 -3.24 -37.47
CA SER A 174 -8.74 -4.19 -36.47
C SER A 174 -8.39 -3.80 -35.02
N VAL A 175 -7.21 -3.25 -34.80
CA VAL A 175 -6.75 -2.78 -33.50
C VAL A 175 -7.58 -1.59 -33.05
N GLU A 176 -7.72 -0.58 -33.89
CA GLU A 176 -8.49 0.65 -33.59
C GLU A 176 -9.97 0.34 -33.40
N LYS A 177 -10.50 -0.60 -34.19
CA LYS A 177 -11.85 -1.12 -34.01
C LYS A 177 -12.02 -1.80 -32.66
N GLN A 178 -11.10 -2.68 -32.28
CA GLN A 178 -11.17 -3.37 -31.01
C GLN A 178 -11.02 -2.38 -29.83
N ALA A 179 -10.11 -1.40 -29.94
CA ALA A 179 -10.02 -0.32 -28.95
C ALA A 179 -11.34 0.42 -28.80
N ALA A 180 -12.01 0.75 -29.91
CA ALA A 180 -13.33 1.35 -29.89
C ALA A 180 -14.39 0.44 -29.26
N ASP A 181 -14.42 -0.85 -29.62
CA ASP A 181 -15.35 -1.82 -29.05
C ASP A 181 -15.15 -1.98 -27.53
N ASN A 182 -13.89 -2.02 -27.05
CA ASN A 182 -13.57 -2.07 -25.63
C ASN A 182 -13.99 -0.80 -24.89
N ALA A 183 -13.71 0.38 -25.47
CA ALA A 183 -14.15 1.65 -24.88
C ALA A 183 -15.69 1.71 -24.78
N ILE A 184 -16.40 1.31 -25.84
CA ILE A 184 -17.86 1.27 -25.88
C ILE A 184 -18.43 0.30 -24.83
N ALA A 185 -17.79 -0.85 -24.63
CA ALA A 185 -18.24 -1.85 -23.64
C ALA A 185 -18.22 -1.34 -22.19
N ARG A 186 -17.46 -0.26 -21.90
CA ARG A 186 -17.41 0.39 -20.59
C ARG A 186 -18.61 1.33 -20.32
N LEU A 187 -19.33 1.74 -21.36
CA LEU A 187 -20.51 2.58 -21.21
C LEU A 187 -21.71 1.77 -20.66
N LYS A 188 -22.54 2.38 -19.83
CA LYS A 188 -23.80 1.77 -19.34
C LYS A 188 -24.76 1.42 -20.49
N ASP A 189 -24.72 2.20 -21.55
CA ASP A 189 -25.46 1.94 -22.79
C ASP A 189 -24.59 2.36 -23.98
N GLY A 190 -23.96 1.38 -24.62
CA GLY A 190 -23.09 1.58 -25.79
C GLY A 190 -23.77 1.33 -27.14
N ALA A 191 -25.08 1.06 -27.20
CA ALA A 191 -25.76 0.62 -28.42
C ALA A 191 -25.62 1.61 -29.60
N TYR A 192 -25.76 2.89 -29.33
CA TYR A 192 -25.58 3.95 -30.35
C TYR A 192 -24.15 3.92 -30.92
N TYR A 193 -23.15 3.93 -30.04
CA TYR A 193 -21.73 3.97 -30.45
C TYR A 193 -21.28 2.67 -31.11
N SER A 194 -21.85 1.52 -30.72
CA SER A 194 -21.65 0.25 -31.44
C SER A 194 -22.16 0.32 -32.89
N ASN A 195 -23.26 1.04 -33.13
CA ASN A 195 -23.73 1.25 -34.49
C ASN A 195 -22.84 2.22 -35.27
N VAL A 196 -22.28 3.24 -34.61
CA VAL A 196 -21.26 4.13 -35.22
C VAL A 196 -20.02 3.31 -35.62
N ALA A 197 -19.50 2.45 -34.74
CA ALA A 197 -18.37 1.56 -35.03
C ALA A 197 -18.65 0.65 -36.22
N LYS A 198 -19.85 0.08 -36.37
CA LYS A 198 -20.27 -0.70 -37.53
C LYS A 198 -20.30 0.13 -38.84
N GLN A 199 -20.66 1.41 -38.77
CA GLN A 199 -20.62 2.29 -39.94
C GLN A 199 -19.17 2.58 -40.36
N ILE A 200 -18.27 2.81 -39.39
CA ILE A 200 -16.84 3.02 -39.65
C ILE A 200 -16.23 1.78 -40.32
N ALA A 201 -16.65 0.57 -39.93
CA ALA A 201 -16.18 -0.68 -40.55
C ALA A 201 -16.47 -0.77 -42.05
N ASN A 202 -17.40 -0.01 -42.60
CA ASN A 202 -17.71 0.06 -44.02
C ASN A 202 -16.89 1.10 -44.81
N GLU A 203 -16.03 1.89 -44.12
CA GLU A 203 -15.14 2.85 -44.75
C GLU A 203 -14.10 2.09 -45.63
N LYS A 204 -13.91 2.56 -46.85
CA LYS A 204 -13.02 1.91 -47.81
C LYS A 204 -11.58 2.40 -47.74
N ASP A 205 -11.40 3.66 -47.32
CA ASP A 205 -10.06 4.23 -47.15
C ASP A 205 -9.55 3.91 -45.76
N LEU A 206 -8.49 3.08 -45.70
CA LEU A 206 -7.94 2.57 -44.44
C LEU A 206 -7.51 3.71 -43.49
N ASN A 207 -6.83 4.73 -43.99
CA ASN A 207 -6.39 5.87 -43.17
C ASN A 207 -7.56 6.66 -42.60
N THR A 208 -8.64 6.81 -43.36
CA THR A 208 -9.88 7.42 -42.90
C THR A 208 -10.61 6.56 -41.89
N GLN A 209 -10.59 5.24 -42.09
CA GLN A 209 -11.18 4.27 -41.16
C GLN A 209 -10.48 4.28 -39.81
N ILE A 210 -9.16 4.20 -39.80
CA ILE A 210 -8.32 4.31 -38.59
C ILE A 210 -8.60 5.60 -37.85
N ARG A 211 -8.53 6.75 -38.55
CA ARG A 211 -8.79 8.05 -37.95
C ARG A 211 -10.18 8.14 -37.30
N LYS A 212 -11.22 7.63 -37.95
CA LYS A 212 -12.60 7.61 -37.40
C LYS A 212 -12.73 6.73 -36.18
N TYR A 213 -12.03 5.59 -36.11
CA TYR A 213 -12.00 4.78 -34.90
C TYR A 213 -11.30 5.49 -33.76
N LEU A 214 -10.16 6.18 -34.01
CA LEU A 214 -9.47 6.98 -32.99
C LEU A 214 -10.36 8.12 -32.45
N GLU A 215 -11.03 8.85 -33.34
CA GLU A 215 -12.02 9.88 -32.98
C GLU A 215 -13.18 9.29 -32.16
N LEU A 216 -13.62 8.06 -32.49
CA LEU A 216 -14.65 7.36 -31.74
C LEU A 216 -14.16 6.95 -30.36
N VAL A 217 -12.95 6.42 -30.23
CA VAL A 217 -12.34 6.06 -28.94
C VAL A 217 -12.27 7.29 -28.05
N GLU A 218 -11.75 8.40 -28.53
CA GLU A 218 -11.65 9.67 -27.80
C GLU A 218 -13.02 10.16 -27.32
N LYS A 219 -14.00 10.18 -28.24
CA LYS A 219 -15.37 10.59 -27.90
C LYS A 219 -16.02 9.69 -26.85
N VAL A 220 -15.82 8.37 -26.96
CA VAL A 220 -16.39 7.40 -26.02
C VAL A 220 -15.67 7.50 -24.68
N GLN A 221 -14.36 7.73 -24.66
CA GLN A 221 -13.60 7.93 -23.42
C GLN A 221 -14.05 9.21 -22.68
N ASP A 222 -14.25 10.33 -23.40
CA ASP A 222 -14.85 11.55 -22.84
C ASP A 222 -16.24 11.29 -22.25
N LEU A 223 -17.03 10.49 -22.93
CA LEU A 223 -18.37 10.13 -22.47
C LEU A 223 -18.32 9.21 -21.24
N TYR A 224 -17.36 8.28 -21.20
CA TYR A 224 -17.15 7.43 -20.02
C TYR A 224 -16.75 8.27 -18.80
N THR A 225 -15.83 9.23 -18.97
CA THR A 225 -15.47 10.17 -17.91
C THR A 225 -16.68 10.96 -17.44
N LEU A 226 -17.47 11.50 -18.38
CA LEU A 226 -18.72 12.21 -18.06
C LEU A 226 -19.73 11.31 -17.31
N GLN A 227 -19.90 10.07 -17.73
CA GLN A 227 -20.72 9.07 -17.06
C GLN A 227 -20.25 8.82 -15.63
N SER A 228 -18.96 8.61 -15.43
CA SER A 228 -18.35 8.38 -14.12
C SER A 228 -18.56 9.58 -13.19
N ASP A 229 -18.35 10.81 -13.68
CA ASP A 229 -18.60 12.04 -12.92
C ASP A 229 -20.07 12.19 -12.55
N LEU A 230 -21.01 11.83 -13.46
CA LEU A 230 -22.45 11.88 -13.21
C LEU A 230 -22.90 10.86 -12.15
N GLU A 231 -22.24 9.75 -11.97
CA GLU A 231 -22.52 8.81 -10.88
C GLU A 231 -22.31 9.44 -9.51
N TRP A 232 -21.40 10.40 -9.43
CA TRP A 232 -21.11 11.19 -8.22
C TRP A 232 -21.91 12.51 -8.17
N LEU A 233 -22.84 12.74 -9.10
CA LEU A 233 -23.75 13.88 -9.06
C LEU A 233 -24.94 13.60 -8.16
N ASN A 234 -24.85 14.05 -6.92
CA ASN A 234 -25.92 13.98 -5.93
C ASN A 234 -26.40 15.40 -5.58
N VAL A 235 -27.46 15.83 -6.21
CA VAL A 235 -27.98 17.22 -6.05
C VAL A 235 -28.44 17.49 -4.61
N GLU A 236 -28.99 16.50 -3.91
CA GLU A 236 -29.37 16.67 -2.50
C GLU A 236 -28.12 16.86 -1.62
N ALA A 237 -27.01 16.16 -1.91
CA ALA A 237 -25.73 16.39 -1.23
C ALA A 237 -25.21 17.81 -1.47
N VAL A 238 -25.30 18.32 -2.71
CA VAL A 238 -24.93 19.70 -3.04
C VAL A 238 -25.78 20.70 -2.27
N LYS A 239 -27.10 20.49 -2.18
CA LYS A 239 -27.99 21.36 -1.38
C LYS A 239 -27.61 21.40 0.10
N LEU A 240 -27.25 20.24 0.67
CA LEU A 240 -26.83 20.16 2.08
C LEU A 240 -25.50 20.88 2.31
N ALA A 241 -24.52 20.66 1.44
CA ALA A 241 -23.24 21.37 1.51
C ALA A 241 -23.43 22.90 1.30
N PHE A 242 -24.25 23.32 0.33
CA PHE A 242 -24.60 24.72 0.12
C PHE A 242 -25.21 25.35 1.38
N ALA A 243 -26.19 24.66 2.01
CA ALA A 243 -26.83 25.13 3.24
C ALA A 243 -25.87 25.23 4.44
N ASP A 244 -24.83 24.40 4.50
CA ASP A 244 -23.75 24.46 5.49
C ASP A 244 -22.79 25.63 5.18
N MET A 245 -22.31 25.72 3.94
CA MET A 245 -21.39 26.77 3.51
C MET A 245 -22.00 28.18 3.59
N LYS A 246 -23.30 28.31 3.35
CA LYS A 246 -24.06 29.58 3.50
C LYS A 246 -23.95 30.17 4.91
N LYS A 247 -23.68 29.35 5.94
CA LYS A 247 -23.48 29.79 7.32
C LYS A 247 -22.06 30.24 7.59
N GLN A 248 -21.11 29.95 6.68
CA GLN A 248 -19.70 30.26 6.86
C GLN A 248 -19.39 31.69 6.38
N LYS A 249 -18.54 32.38 7.14
CA LYS A 249 -18.06 33.72 6.74
C LYS A 249 -17.25 33.60 5.43
N GLY A 250 -17.59 34.45 4.47
CA GLY A 250 -16.89 34.49 3.18
C GLY A 250 -17.55 33.71 2.04
N TYR A 251 -18.59 32.92 2.31
CA TYR A 251 -19.34 32.25 1.26
C TYR A 251 -20.39 33.20 0.63
N ASP A 252 -20.29 33.47 -0.68
CA ASP A 252 -21.24 34.31 -1.41
C ASP A 252 -22.43 33.48 -1.91
N ALA A 253 -23.38 33.23 -1.00
CA ALA A 253 -24.57 32.45 -1.33
C ALA A 253 -25.41 33.08 -2.47
N ALA A 254 -25.46 34.42 -2.59
CA ALA A 254 -26.25 35.08 -3.63
C ALA A 254 -25.71 34.81 -5.05
N LYS A 255 -24.41 34.65 -5.18
CA LYS A 255 -23.73 34.28 -6.43
C LYS A 255 -24.05 32.83 -6.84
N TYR A 256 -24.12 31.89 -5.91
CA TYR A 256 -24.20 30.46 -6.20
C TYR A 256 -25.62 29.88 -6.11
N GLU A 257 -26.59 30.58 -5.51
CA GLU A 257 -27.99 30.15 -5.46
C GLU A 257 -28.65 30.01 -6.85
N PRO A 258 -28.42 30.91 -7.84
CA PRO A 258 -28.87 30.67 -9.20
C PRO A 258 -28.31 29.40 -9.84
N MET A 259 -27.02 29.12 -9.62
CA MET A 259 -26.37 27.90 -10.16
C MET A 259 -26.96 26.64 -9.52
N LEU A 260 -27.27 26.66 -8.22
CA LEU A 260 -27.94 25.55 -7.54
C LEU A 260 -29.36 25.33 -8.12
N ASN A 261 -30.11 26.39 -8.41
CA ASN A 261 -31.41 26.28 -9.04
C ASN A 261 -31.32 25.72 -10.46
N GLU A 262 -30.32 26.14 -11.24
CA GLU A 262 -30.04 25.58 -12.57
C GLU A 262 -29.70 24.09 -12.47
N LEU A 263 -28.81 23.69 -11.55
CA LEU A 263 -28.45 22.29 -11.30
C LEU A 263 -29.68 21.43 -11.00
N VAL A 264 -30.58 21.92 -10.15
CA VAL A 264 -31.84 21.22 -9.84
C VAL A 264 -32.73 21.04 -11.08
N GLN A 265 -32.77 22.03 -11.99
CA GLN A 265 -33.57 21.91 -13.22
C GLN A 265 -32.92 20.91 -14.20
N LEU A 266 -31.58 20.91 -14.33
CA LEU A 266 -30.84 19.99 -15.19
C LEU A 266 -31.01 18.54 -14.70
N GLU A 267 -30.93 18.28 -13.37
CA GLU A 267 -31.18 16.96 -12.79
C GLU A 267 -32.60 16.46 -13.12
N LYS A 268 -33.62 17.30 -13.00
CA LYS A 268 -35.01 16.95 -13.33
C LYS A 268 -35.19 16.58 -14.79
N LYS A 269 -34.50 17.23 -15.70
CA LYS A 269 -34.47 16.92 -17.13
C LYS A 269 -33.84 15.56 -17.40
N GLY A 270 -32.84 15.18 -16.62
CA GLY A 270 -32.08 13.94 -16.73
C GLY A 270 -31.10 13.94 -17.91
N PHE A 271 -30.21 12.96 -17.94
CA PHE A 271 -29.06 12.94 -18.86
C PHE A 271 -29.02 11.72 -19.79
N LYS A 272 -30.16 10.98 -19.94
CA LYS A 272 -30.18 9.73 -20.73
C LYS A 272 -29.75 9.90 -22.18
N GLY A 273 -29.93 11.10 -22.76
CA GLY A 273 -29.53 11.39 -24.14
C GLY A 273 -28.03 11.28 -24.41
N ILE A 274 -27.19 11.33 -23.36
CA ILE A 274 -25.72 11.24 -23.54
C ILE A 274 -25.30 9.94 -24.24
N TYR A 275 -25.99 8.83 -23.98
CA TYR A 275 -25.71 7.54 -24.60
C TYR A 275 -26.16 7.42 -26.05
N ASN A 276 -26.98 8.35 -26.53
CA ASN A 276 -27.48 8.40 -27.90
C ASN A 276 -26.74 9.46 -28.76
N GLY A 277 -25.65 10.03 -28.23
CA GLY A 277 -24.91 11.09 -28.92
C GLY A 277 -25.65 12.43 -29.01
N ASP A 278 -26.67 12.67 -28.13
CA ASP A 278 -27.38 13.94 -28.06
C ASP A 278 -26.47 15.02 -27.46
N GLU A 279 -26.01 15.91 -28.33
CA GLU A 279 -25.08 16.98 -27.96
C GLU A 279 -25.66 17.94 -26.91
N GLN A 280 -27.02 18.16 -26.92
CA GLN A 280 -27.63 19.01 -25.90
C GLN A 280 -27.64 18.29 -24.54
N ALA A 281 -27.91 16.98 -24.51
CA ALA A 281 -27.84 16.21 -23.27
C ALA A 281 -26.41 16.16 -22.70
N ILE A 282 -25.39 16.03 -23.56
CA ILE A 282 -23.97 16.10 -23.17
C ILE A 282 -23.63 17.49 -22.61
N ALA A 283 -24.08 18.56 -23.28
CA ALA A 283 -23.88 19.93 -22.79
C ALA A 283 -24.59 20.19 -21.45
N ASP A 284 -25.84 19.71 -21.29
CA ASP A 284 -26.60 19.81 -20.06
C ASP A 284 -25.90 19.07 -18.90
N ALA A 285 -25.35 17.87 -19.17
CA ALA A 285 -24.62 17.08 -18.20
C ALA A 285 -23.31 17.77 -17.75
N LYS A 286 -22.52 18.26 -18.70
CA LYS A 286 -21.31 19.05 -18.41
C LYS A 286 -21.66 20.30 -17.60
N LYS A 287 -22.73 21.01 -17.95
CA LYS A 287 -23.21 22.19 -17.23
C LYS A 287 -23.62 21.89 -15.79
N ALA A 288 -24.28 20.74 -15.57
CA ALA A 288 -24.64 20.29 -14.22
C ALA A 288 -23.40 20.04 -13.35
N LEU A 289 -22.36 19.39 -13.90
CA LEU A 289 -21.09 19.15 -13.20
C LEU A 289 -20.32 20.46 -12.95
N GLU A 290 -20.34 21.40 -13.90
CA GLU A 290 -19.78 22.76 -13.71
C GLU A 290 -20.48 23.51 -12.57
N CYS A 291 -21.82 23.47 -12.51
CA CYS A 291 -22.58 24.08 -11.41
C CYS A 291 -22.22 23.43 -10.07
N LYS A 292 -22.20 22.11 -9.98
CA LYS A 292 -21.75 21.37 -8.78
C LYS A 292 -20.35 21.83 -8.36
N ARG A 293 -19.38 21.81 -9.29
CA ARG A 293 -17.99 22.18 -9.05
C ARG A 293 -17.88 23.62 -8.56
N ALA A 294 -18.50 24.56 -9.23
CA ALA A 294 -18.47 25.99 -8.87
C ALA A 294 -19.04 26.25 -7.47
N ILE A 295 -20.16 25.60 -7.11
CA ILE A 295 -20.80 25.72 -5.80
C ILE A 295 -19.87 25.17 -4.70
N LEU A 296 -19.34 23.97 -4.89
CA LEU A 296 -18.57 23.26 -3.86
C LEU A 296 -17.15 23.81 -3.69
N LEU A 297 -16.48 24.20 -4.78
CA LEU A 297 -15.14 24.80 -4.70
C LEU A 297 -15.14 26.26 -4.22
N ALA A 298 -16.32 26.89 -4.14
CA ALA A 298 -16.46 28.18 -3.46
C ALA A 298 -16.35 28.07 -1.94
N ASN A 299 -16.18 26.87 -1.39
CA ASN A 299 -16.03 26.61 0.04
C ASN A 299 -14.95 27.55 0.63
N PRO A 300 -15.29 28.35 1.67
CA PRO A 300 -14.32 29.25 2.31
C PRO A 300 -13.12 28.56 2.92
N LEU A 301 -13.21 27.26 3.22
CA LEU A 301 -12.08 26.46 3.72
C LEU A 301 -10.97 26.28 2.67
N LEU A 302 -11.25 26.53 1.38
CA LEU A 302 -10.28 26.57 0.28
C LEU A 302 -9.76 28.00 0.03
N ASP A 303 -9.66 28.82 1.07
CA ASP A 303 -9.30 30.24 1.01
C ASP A 303 -7.90 30.49 0.43
N ALA A 304 -6.95 29.60 0.72
CA ALA A 304 -5.59 29.69 0.20
C ALA A 304 -5.49 29.45 -1.32
N ASP A 305 -6.51 28.86 -1.95
CA ASP A 305 -6.58 28.52 -3.38
C ASP A 305 -5.35 27.77 -3.94
N LYS A 306 -4.62 27.07 -3.06
CA LYS A 306 -3.38 26.34 -3.35
C LYS A 306 -3.30 25.03 -2.60
N ILE A 307 -2.91 23.97 -3.31
CA ILE A 307 -2.65 22.66 -2.77
C ILE A 307 -1.23 22.24 -3.14
N VAL A 308 -0.48 21.67 -2.20
CA VAL A 308 0.72 20.91 -2.48
C VAL A 308 0.39 19.43 -2.52
N ALA A 309 0.95 18.68 -3.47
CA ALA A 309 0.73 17.26 -3.65
C ALA A 309 1.96 16.57 -4.25
N ALA A 310 2.03 15.26 -4.16
CA ALA A 310 2.97 14.45 -4.92
C ALA A 310 2.31 14.00 -6.24
N ARG A 311 3.03 14.21 -7.36
CA ARG A 311 2.64 13.82 -8.71
C ARG A 311 3.61 12.77 -9.23
N PHE A 312 3.08 11.78 -9.95
CA PHE A 312 3.82 10.69 -10.57
C PHE A 312 3.42 10.59 -12.05
N LYS A 313 4.40 10.49 -12.94
CA LYS A 313 4.15 10.04 -14.31
C LYS A 313 4.23 8.52 -14.32
N VAL A 314 3.12 7.88 -14.53
CA VAL A 314 2.98 6.42 -14.38
C VAL A 314 2.52 5.71 -15.65
N GLY A 315 2.22 6.46 -16.73
CA GLY A 315 1.74 5.90 -18.00
C GLY A 315 0.53 4.99 -17.78
N SER A 316 0.54 3.80 -18.37
CA SER A 316 -0.53 2.82 -18.25
C SER A 316 -0.77 2.35 -16.80
N LYS A 317 0.21 2.53 -15.90
CA LYS A 317 0.08 2.15 -14.49
C LYS A 317 -0.82 3.10 -13.69
N ALA A 318 -1.20 4.25 -14.24
CA ALA A 318 -2.12 5.19 -13.59
C ALA A 318 -3.47 4.54 -13.23
N HIS A 319 -3.90 3.58 -14.02
CA HIS A 319 -5.14 2.84 -13.81
C HIS A 319 -5.03 1.67 -12.82
N GLN A 320 -3.83 1.33 -12.36
CA GLN A 320 -3.67 0.23 -11.42
C GLN A 320 -4.29 0.55 -10.05
N ILE A 321 -4.94 -0.43 -9.45
CA ILE A 321 -5.53 -0.32 -8.12
C ILE A 321 -4.44 -0.19 -7.07
N MET A 322 -3.37 -0.98 -7.21
CA MET A 322 -2.26 -1.03 -6.26
C MET A 322 -1.44 0.26 -6.29
N THR A 323 -0.89 0.62 -5.15
CA THR A 323 -0.07 1.82 -4.97
C THR A 323 1.43 1.71 -5.30
N PRO A 324 2.01 0.55 -5.65
CA PRO A 324 3.44 0.48 -6.00
C PRO A 324 3.85 1.39 -7.16
N SER A 325 2.94 1.62 -8.12
CA SER A 325 3.18 2.56 -9.22
C SER A 325 3.31 4.01 -8.77
N LEU A 326 2.81 4.33 -7.58
CA LEU A 326 2.93 5.64 -6.92
C LEU A 326 4.11 5.68 -5.94
N GLY A 327 5.03 4.70 -5.97
CA GLY A 327 6.21 4.66 -5.12
C GLY A 327 5.94 4.51 -3.63
N THR A 328 4.75 4.06 -3.26
CA THR A 328 4.38 3.73 -1.89
C THR A 328 4.46 2.22 -1.65
N GLN A 329 4.15 1.76 -0.44
CA GLN A 329 4.25 0.35 -0.08
C GLN A 329 3.38 -0.53 -0.99
N ALA A 330 3.95 -1.68 -1.39
CA ALA A 330 3.30 -2.63 -2.29
C ALA A 330 2.15 -3.42 -1.64
N ASN A 331 2.08 -3.43 -0.30
CA ASN A 331 1.16 -4.25 0.48
C ASN A 331 0.83 -3.60 1.83
N ASN A 332 0.04 -4.29 2.66
CA ASN A 332 -0.40 -3.80 3.96
C ASN A 332 0.43 -4.35 5.15
N TRP A 333 1.55 -5.00 4.90
CA TRP A 333 2.43 -5.57 5.92
C TRP A 333 3.89 -5.11 5.84
N SER A 334 4.30 -4.48 4.75
CA SER A 334 5.65 -3.94 4.57
C SER A 334 5.74 -2.46 4.92
N ASN A 335 6.97 -1.97 5.06
CA ASN A 335 7.30 -0.56 5.23
C ASN A 335 7.80 0.07 3.92
N GLN A 336 8.10 1.36 3.95
CA GLN A 336 8.63 2.09 2.79
C GLN A 336 9.94 1.48 2.27
N GLU A 337 10.74 0.84 3.11
CA GLU A 337 12.00 0.22 2.70
C GLU A 337 11.84 -0.92 1.69
N SER A 338 10.68 -1.59 1.66
CA SER A 338 10.35 -2.62 0.67
C SER A 338 9.81 -2.05 -0.65
N ALA A 339 9.56 -0.74 -0.72
CA ALA A 339 9.15 -0.07 -1.95
C ALA A 339 10.32 0.10 -2.93
N GLY A 340 9.99 0.24 -4.21
CA GLY A 340 10.99 0.54 -5.24
C GLY A 340 11.77 1.82 -4.92
N ARG A 341 13.09 1.77 -5.10
CA ARG A 341 14.00 2.84 -4.67
C ARG A 341 14.35 3.82 -5.78
N GLU A 342 14.11 3.47 -7.03
CA GLU A 342 14.45 4.25 -8.23
C GLU A 342 13.50 3.90 -9.38
N GLY A 343 13.58 4.64 -10.48
CA GLY A 343 12.76 4.41 -11.68
C GLY A 343 11.42 5.15 -11.65
N PHE A 344 11.26 6.10 -10.74
CA PHE A 344 10.06 6.93 -10.65
C PHE A 344 10.28 8.30 -11.32
N ASP A 345 9.27 8.77 -12.03
CA ASP A 345 9.14 10.18 -12.44
C ASP A 345 8.16 10.87 -11.48
N ALA A 346 8.67 11.15 -10.28
CA ALA A 346 7.92 11.72 -9.17
C ALA A 346 8.35 13.16 -8.89
N GLU A 347 7.42 14.01 -8.50
CA GLU A 347 7.71 15.39 -8.09
C GLU A 347 6.71 15.91 -7.06
N ILE A 348 7.12 16.89 -6.27
CA ILE A 348 6.22 17.70 -5.44
C ILE A 348 5.75 18.88 -6.29
N VAL A 349 4.43 19.03 -6.40
CA VAL A 349 3.82 20.11 -7.17
C VAL A 349 2.94 21.00 -6.31
N GLU A 350 2.89 22.29 -6.64
CA GLU A 350 1.89 23.23 -6.15
C GLU A 350 0.81 23.40 -7.23
N LEU A 351 -0.43 23.14 -6.89
CA LEU A 351 -1.61 23.38 -7.73
C LEU A 351 -2.28 24.64 -7.23
N SER A 352 -2.51 25.61 -8.10
CA SER A 352 -3.15 26.89 -7.79
C SER A 352 -4.32 27.16 -8.72
N ASN A 353 -5.14 28.18 -8.41
CA ASN A 353 -6.38 28.49 -9.11
C ASN A 353 -7.38 27.33 -9.12
N LEU A 354 -7.63 26.73 -7.94
CA LEU A 354 -8.46 25.51 -7.78
C LEU A 354 -9.91 25.69 -8.28
N ARG A 355 -10.37 26.94 -8.35
CA ARG A 355 -11.73 27.32 -8.79
C ARG A 355 -11.85 27.55 -10.31
N GLY A 356 -10.73 27.67 -11.00
CA GLY A 356 -10.63 27.88 -12.45
C GLY A 356 -9.78 26.85 -13.14
N ASP A 357 -9.00 27.30 -14.13
CA ASP A 357 -8.01 26.47 -14.80
C ASP A 357 -6.82 26.29 -13.87
N ILE A 358 -6.66 25.09 -13.36
CA ILE A 358 -5.61 24.75 -12.40
C ILE A 358 -4.24 24.99 -13.04
N GLN A 359 -3.42 25.77 -12.34
CA GLN A 359 -2.03 25.99 -12.71
C GLN A 359 -1.13 25.10 -11.84
N MET A 360 -0.23 24.36 -12.46
CA MET A 360 0.70 23.47 -11.78
C MET A 360 2.13 24.02 -11.86
N ARG A 361 2.80 24.06 -10.72
CA ARG A 361 4.20 24.46 -10.59
C ARG A 361 4.99 23.37 -9.85
N GLN A 362 6.10 22.95 -10.43
CA GLN A 362 7.04 22.06 -9.76
C GLN A 362 7.67 22.79 -8.56
N VAL A 363 7.57 22.18 -7.36
CA VAL A 363 8.26 22.61 -6.14
C VAL A 363 9.60 21.90 -6.04
N TYR A 364 9.59 20.58 -6.20
CA TYR A 364 10.80 19.76 -6.07
C TYR A 364 10.69 18.48 -6.92
N LYS A 365 11.81 18.02 -7.45
CA LYS A 365 11.93 16.74 -8.15
C LYS A 365 13.19 16.02 -7.73
N PRO A 366 13.12 14.76 -7.26
CA PRO A 366 14.31 13.95 -6.97
C PRO A 366 15.19 13.77 -8.19
N LYS A 367 16.52 13.94 -8.01
CA LYS A 367 17.48 13.80 -9.12
C LYS A 367 17.84 12.34 -9.40
N ASN A 368 17.67 11.47 -8.41
CA ASN A 368 18.05 10.07 -8.46
C ASN A 368 16.90 9.11 -8.89
N GLY A 369 15.79 9.65 -9.38
CA GLY A 369 14.62 8.84 -9.78
C GLY A 369 13.91 8.14 -8.61
N SER A 370 14.09 8.64 -7.38
CA SER A 370 13.33 8.18 -6.21
C SER A 370 11.84 8.52 -6.32
N SER A 371 10.99 7.74 -5.67
CA SER A 371 9.63 8.15 -5.38
C SER A 371 9.57 9.24 -4.31
N ILE A 372 8.38 9.81 -4.11
CA ILE A 372 8.06 10.75 -3.03
C ILE A 372 6.92 10.16 -2.21
N ALA A 373 7.15 9.96 -0.92
CA ALA A 373 6.15 9.42 0.00
C ALA A 373 5.96 10.34 1.22
N ASP A 374 4.85 10.15 1.92
CA ASP A 374 4.56 10.70 3.26
C ASP A 374 4.70 12.22 3.37
N LEU A 375 4.18 12.94 2.36
CA LEU A 375 4.22 14.39 2.31
C LEU A 375 3.45 15.01 3.49
N LYS A 376 4.08 15.96 4.21
CA LYS A 376 3.47 16.71 5.33
C LYS A 376 3.88 18.17 5.27
N LEU A 377 2.91 19.09 5.38
CA LEU A 377 3.15 20.52 5.43
C LEU A 377 3.48 20.94 6.87
N HIS A 378 4.48 21.79 7.03
CA HIS A 378 4.77 22.43 8.31
C HIS A 378 3.65 23.45 8.68
N TRP A 379 3.46 23.69 9.97
CA TRP A 379 2.41 24.61 10.45
C TRP A 379 2.54 26.05 9.93
N ASP A 380 3.78 26.50 9.62
CA ASP A 380 4.03 27.82 9.02
C ASP A 380 3.52 27.91 7.57
N GLY A 381 3.16 26.79 6.92
CA GLY A 381 2.64 26.75 5.57
C GLY A 381 3.67 27.04 4.46
N ASP A 382 4.97 27.05 4.78
CA ASP A 382 6.04 27.49 3.88
C ASP A 382 6.95 26.36 3.38
N ARG A 383 6.88 25.15 3.99
CA ARG A 383 7.76 24.02 3.69
C ARG A 383 7.07 22.68 3.93
N VAL A 384 7.56 21.66 3.24
CA VAL A 384 7.04 20.30 3.33
C VAL A 384 8.15 19.33 3.72
N MET A 385 7.79 18.36 4.56
CA MET A 385 8.52 17.14 4.87
C MET A 385 8.05 16.02 3.96
N PHE A 386 8.95 15.14 3.55
CA PHE A 386 8.62 13.98 2.72
C PHE A 386 9.72 12.91 2.83
N THR A 387 9.40 11.71 2.38
CA THR A 387 10.31 10.57 2.31
C THR A 387 10.80 10.37 0.88
N GLN A 388 12.10 10.22 0.69
CA GLN A 388 12.74 9.76 -0.56
C GLN A 388 14.02 9.01 -0.28
N THR A 389 14.62 8.36 -1.30
CA THR A 389 15.95 7.76 -1.17
C THR A 389 17.06 8.80 -1.28
N GLN A 390 18.16 8.57 -0.55
CA GLN A 390 19.43 9.28 -0.69
C GLN A 390 20.19 8.79 -1.94
N ASP A 391 21.37 9.37 -2.21
CA ASP A 391 22.22 8.94 -3.33
C ASP A 391 22.73 7.51 -3.18
N ASP A 392 22.89 7.03 -1.93
CA ASP A 392 23.22 5.64 -1.59
C ASP A 392 22.02 4.68 -1.58
N LYS A 393 20.87 5.14 -2.07
CA LYS A 393 19.58 4.43 -2.16
C LYS A 393 18.90 4.12 -0.81
N ARG A 394 19.41 4.55 0.34
CA ARG A 394 18.72 4.44 1.62
C ARG A 394 17.58 5.45 1.69
N TRP A 395 16.46 5.04 2.27
CA TRP A 395 15.34 5.94 2.56
C TRP A 395 15.71 6.94 3.65
N ASN A 396 15.33 8.20 3.47
CA ASN A 396 15.45 9.21 4.51
C ASN A 396 14.32 10.25 4.43
N VAL A 397 14.13 10.98 5.51
CA VAL A 397 13.16 12.08 5.62
C VAL A 397 13.84 13.38 5.26
N PHE A 398 13.24 14.12 4.34
CA PHE A 398 13.74 15.40 3.82
C PHE A 398 12.75 16.53 4.04
N GLU A 399 13.23 17.74 3.91
CA GLU A 399 12.45 18.96 3.92
C GLU A 399 12.82 19.83 2.73
N VAL A 400 11.85 20.51 2.13
CA VAL A 400 12.04 21.54 1.12
C VAL A 400 11.02 22.65 1.33
N LYS A 401 11.42 23.92 1.10
CA LYS A 401 10.49 25.05 1.08
C LYS A 401 9.62 25.00 -0.16
N LEU A 402 8.41 25.54 -0.07
CA LEU A 402 7.48 25.60 -1.20
C LEU A 402 7.99 26.48 -2.37
N ASP A 403 8.96 27.36 -2.13
CA ASP A 403 9.66 28.10 -3.21
C ASP A 403 10.72 27.27 -3.94
N GLY A 404 10.92 26.01 -3.55
CA GLY A 404 11.91 25.09 -4.11
C GLY A 404 13.30 25.18 -3.50
N THR A 405 13.50 26.07 -2.52
CA THR A 405 14.80 26.26 -1.84
C THR A 405 14.90 25.45 -0.55
N GLY A 406 16.09 25.39 0.05
CA GLY A 406 16.29 24.84 1.39
C GLY A 406 16.12 23.33 1.48
N PHE A 407 16.28 22.58 0.39
CA PHE A 407 16.30 21.12 0.41
C PHE A 407 17.40 20.60 1.32
N LYS A 408 17.03 19.76 2.27
CA LYS A 408 17.96 19.13 3.24
C LYS A 408 17.37 17.86 3.84
N PRO A 409 18.21 16.91 4.30
CA PRO A 409 17.75 15.84 5.16
C PRO A 409 17.32 16.41 6.52
N LEU A 410 16.28 15.83 7.10
CA LEU A 410 15.82 16.13 8.46
C LEU A 410 16.42 15.18 9.49
N VAL A 411 16.77 13.96 9.09
CA VAL A 411 17.51 13.01 9.90
C VAL A 411 18.91 12.85 9.31
N GLU A 412 19.93 13.25 10.06
CA GLU A 412 21.33 13.03 9.70
C GLU A 412 21.84 11.82 10.46
N ASN A 413 22.35 10.80 9.73
CA ASN A 413 22.82 9.55 10.31
C ASN A 413 23.86 8.90 9.39
N ASP A 414 24.96 8.46 10.00
CA ASP A 414 26.11 7.84 9.29
C ASP A 414 26.06 6.29 9.32
N GLU A 415 25.11 5.69 10.06
CA GLU A 415 24.94 4.23 10.12
C GLU A 415 24.40 3.70 8.78
N PRO A 416 25.16 2.84 8.07
CA PRO A 416 24.83 2.44 6.71
C PRO A 416 23.58 1.55 6.61
N ASP A 417 23.18 0.92 7.71
CA ASP A 417 22.05 -0.03 7.77
C ASP A 417 20.74 0.60 8.27
N LEU A 418 20.76 1.89 8.64
CA LEU A 418 19.57 2.58 9.11
C LEU A 418 18.88 3.37 8.01
N GLU A 419 17.58 3.21 7.96
CA GLU A 419 16.67 3.93 7.07
C GLU A 419 15.60 4.66 7.87
N PHE A 420 15.12 5.79 7.33
CA PHE A 420 14.10 6.63 7.96
C PHE A 420 13.04 7.02 6.95
N TYR A 421 11.78 6.92 7.33
CA TYR A 421 10.64 7.25 6.48
C TYR A 421 9.43 7.66 7.34
N ASP A 422 8.35 8.08 6.70
CA ASP A 422 7.09 8.49 7.33
C ASP A 422 7.31 9.41 8.53
N GLY A 423 7.99 10.55 8.30
CA GLY A 423 8.32 11.52 9.33
C GLY A 423 7.13 12.35 9.78
N THR A 424 7.21 12.94 10.98
CA THR A 424 6.30 13.99 11.46
C THR A 424 7.06 15.05 12.26
N TYR A 425 6.70 16.33 12.04
CA TYR A 425 7.23 17.44 12.84
C TYR A 425 6.71 17.38 14.28
N LEU A 426 7.53 17.82 15.24
CA LEU A 426 7.11 18.11 16.60
C LEU A 426 7.15 19.63 16.86
N PRO A 427 6.25 20.16 17.72
CA PRO A 427 6.15 21.59 18.01
C PRO A 427 7.42 22.20 18.60
N ASP A 428 8.31 21.41 19.19
CA ASP A 428 9.58 21.83 19.78
C ASP A 428 10.77 21.79 18.78
N GLY A 429 10.51 21.42 17.52
CA GLY A 429 11.49 21.34 16.44
C GLY A 429 12.21 20.00 16.32
N ARG A 430 11.86 19.02 17.15
CA ARG A 430 12.28 17.62 16.95
C ARG A 430 11.44 16.96 15.86
N VAL A 431 11.86 15.78 15.43
CA VAL A 431 11.20 14.98 14.41
C VAL A 431 10.97 13.57 14.95
N ILE A 432 9.80 13.00 14.70
CA ILE A 432 9.60 11.55 14.79
C ILE A 432 9.62 10.99 13.37
N ALA A 433 10.30 9.88 13.18
CA ALA A 433 10.29 9.11 11.94
C ALA A 433 10.13 7.62 12.25
N ILE A 434 9.75 6.84 11.26
CA ILE A 434 9.83 5.38 11.31
C ILE A 434 11.23 4.96 10.86
N SER A 435 11.77 3.93 11.51
CA SER A 435 13.11 3.40 11.21
C SER A 435 13.17 1.89 11.46
N ASN A 436 14.02 1.22 10.71
CA ASN A 436 14.37 -0.19 10.92
C ASN A 436 15.38 -0.40 12.08
N ILE A 437 15.53 0.58 12.96
CA ILE A 437 16.51 0.62 14.08
C ILE A 437 16.47 -0.60 15.00
N GLY A 438 15.36 -1.33 15.04
CA GLY A 438 15.23 -2.57 15.80
C GLY A 438 15.92 -3.76 15.15
N TYR A 439 16.27 -3.69 13.87
CA TYR A 439 16.76 -4.79 13.03
C TYR A 439 15.89 -6.06 13.10
N GLN A 440 14.62 -5.88 13.44
CA GLN A 440 13.66 -6.98 13.58
C GLN A 440 13.05 -7.32 12.22
N GLY A 441 12.81 -8.61 11.98
CA GLY A 441 12.14 -9.09 10.79
C GLY A 441 10.63 -9.11 10.94
N VAL A 442 9.90 -8.75 9.88
CA VAL A 442 8.43 -8.87 9.82
C VAL A 442 8.06 -10.34 9.77
N PRO A 443 7.34 -10.88 10.75
CA PRO A 443 7.01 -12.31 10.82
C PRO A 443 6.23 -12.81 9.61
N CYS A 444 5.29 -12.04 9.11
CA CYS A 444 4.39 -12.39 8.00
C CYS A 444 5.12 -12.80 6.71
N VAL A 445 6.33 -12.28 6.50
CA VAL A 445 7.18 -12.58 5.33
C VAL A 445 8.49 -13.26 5.73
N ASN A 446 8.47 -14.08 6.77
CA ASN A 446 9.62 -14.84 7.25
C ASN A 446 10.87 -13.97 7.57
N GLY A 447 10.63 -12.71 7.96
CA GLY A 447 11.70 -11.77 8.27
C GLY A 447 12.40 -11.15 7.06
N ASP A 448 11.87 -11.31 5.86
CA ASP A 448 12.49 -10.73 4.65
C ASP A 448 12.42 -9.19 4.66
N ASP A 449 11.34 -8.61 5.17
CA ASP A 449 11.18 -7.17 5.39
C ASP A 449 11.55 -6.78 6.83
N ALA A 450 12.05 -5.58 7.04
CA ALA A 450 12.33 -5.08 8.38
C ALA A 450 11.11 -4.44 9.05
N VAL A 451 11.03 -4.58 10.36
CA VAL A 451 10.02 -3.92 11.20
C VAL A 451 10.35 -2.45 11.36
N GLY A 452 9.40 -1.58 11.04
CA GLY A 452 9.50 -0.14 11.27
C GLY A 452 9.05 0.25 12.67
N ASN A 453 9.95 0.80 13.48
CA ASN A 453 9.64 1.39 14.78
C ASN A 453 9.88 2.90 14.77
N MET A 454 9.21 3.62 15.67
CA MET A 454 9.37 5.06 15.78
C MET A 454 10.66 5.44 16.48
N VAL A 455 11.33 6.45 15.92
CA VAL A 455 12.47 7.14 16.53
C VAL A 455 12.19 8.62 16.72
N LEU A 456 12.68 9.17 17.82
CA LEU A 456 12.72 10.60 18.07
C LEU A 456 14.12 11.10 17.69
N TYR A 457 14.17 12.08 16.82
CA TYR A 457 15.41 12.72 16.38
C TYR A 457 15.40 14.20 16.74
N ASN A 458 16.50 14.69 17.30
CA ASN A 458 16.69 16.10 17.61
C ASN A 458 17.70 16.71 16.62
N PRO A 459 17.29 17.55 15.66
CA PRO A 459 18.20 18.15 14.70
C PRO A 459 19.27 19.08 15.30
N LYS A 460 19.08 19.58 16.53
CA LYS A 460 20.01 20.52 17.18
C LYS A 460 21.30 19.85 17.68
N ASP A 461 21.18 18.66 18.23
CA ASP A 461 22.30 17.90 18.81
C ASP A 461 22.52 16.54 18.13
N LYS A 462 21.71 16.24 17.10
CA LYS A 462 21.71 14.98 16.33
C LYS A 462 21.46 13.73 17.20
N SER A 463 20.89 13.91 18.40
CA SER A 463 20.54 12.79 19.24
C SER A 463 19.35 12.02 18.68
N MET A 464 19.40 10.70 18.78
CA MET A 464 18.38 9.78 18.30
C MET A 464 17.99 8.81 19.43
N ARG A 465 16.69 8.55 19.55
CA ARG A 465 16.18 7.59 20.52
C ARG A 465 14.99 6.81 19.97
N ARG A 466 15.02 5.48 20.08
CA ARG A 466 13.88 4.62 19.75
C ARG A 466 12.75 4.85 20.76
N LEU A 467 11.52 4.99 20.27
CA LEU A 467 10.31 5.26 21.05
C LEU A 467 9.42 4.04 21.23
N THR A 468 9.35 3.19 20.21
CA THR A 468 8.52 1.98 20.21
C THR A 468 9.39 0.74 20.06
N PHE A 469 8.94 -0.36 20.66
CA PHE A 469 9.67 -1.63 20.72
C PHE A 469 8.79 -2.79 20.28
N ASP A 470 7.83 -2.49 19.41
CA ASP A 470 6.79 -3.41 18.96
C ASP A 470 7.38 -4.53 18.09
N GLN A 471 6.70 -5.68 18.10
CA GLN A 471 7.06 -6.84 17.30
C GLN A 471 6.96 -6.55 15.80
N ASP A 472 5.90 -5.84 15.44
CA ASP A 472 5.60 -5.47 14.08
C ASP A 472 5.63 -3.97 13.87
N ALA A 473 5.37 -3.57 12.64
CA ALA A 473 5.55 -2.21 12.20
C ALA A 473 4.59 -1.21 12.87
N ASN A 474 5.11 -0.02 13.06
CA ASN A 474 4.36 1.19 13.31
C ASN A 474 4.28 2.03 12.05
N TRP A 475 3.16 2.70 11.81
CA TRP A 475 2.93 3.51 10.62
C TRP A 475 2.18 4.80 10.92
N ASN A 476 2.28 5.76 10.03
CA ASN A 476 1.51 7.01 9.98
C ASN A 476 1.57 7.81 11.29
N PRO A 477 2.75 8.14 11.83
CA PRO A 477 2.84 9.03 12.99
C PRO A 477 2.32 10.42 12.62
N VAL A 478 1.36 10.92 13.39
CA VAL A 478 0.79 12.27 13.23
C VAL A 478 0.58 12.95 14.57
N ILE A 479 0.72 14.28 14.60
CA ILE A 479 0.48 15.07 15.80
C ILE A 479 -1.01 15.35 15.95
N MET A 480 -1.54 15.02 17.11
CA MET A 480 -2.90 15.37 17.52
C MET A 480 -2.99 16.84 17.98
N ASN A 481 -4.21 17.38 18.00
CA ASN A 481 -4.46 18.76 18.45
C ASN A 481 -4.02 19.05 19.89
N ASN A 482 -3.88 18.03 20.72
CA ASN A 482 -3.40 18.11 22.10
C ASN A 482 -1.88 17.90 22.24
N GLY A 483 -1.14 17.78 21.14
CA GLY A 483 0.31 17.61 21.13
C GLY A 483 0.79 16.16 21.31
N ARG A 484 -0.11 15.19 21.46
CA ARG A 484 0.25 13.76 21.48
C ARG A 484 0.49 13.25 20.06
N VAL A 485 1.19 12.14 19.93
CA VAL A 485 1.45 11.44 18.66
C VAL A 485 0.47 10.30 18.50
N MET A 486 -0.31 10.30 17.45
CA MET A 486 -1.18 9.20 17.04
C MET A 486 -0.49 8.39 15.93
N TYR A 487 -0.65 7.06 15.93
CA TYR A 487 -0.02 6.19 14.96
C TYR A 487 -0.75 4.84 14.84
N THR A 488 -0.50 4.09 13.78
CA THR A 488 -1.00 2.72 13.60
C THR A 488 0.03 1.72 14.10
N ARG A 489 -0.38 0.75 14.92
CA ARG A 489 0.42 -0.38 15.40
C ARG A 489 -0.14 -1.69 14.87
N TRP A 490 0.69 -2.51 14.30
CA TRP A 490 0.35 -3.89 13.96
C TRP A 490 0.78 -4.84 15.09
N GLU A 491 -0.07 -5.80 15.42
CA GLU A 491 0.19 -6.84 16.40
C GLU A 491 0.07 -8.21 15.73
N TYR A 492 1.14 -8.97 15.72
CA TYR A 492 1.24 -10.31 15.13
C TYR A 492 1.74 -11.30 16.18
N THR A 493 1.02 -11.45 17.27
CA THR A 493 1.33 -12.38 18.36
C THR A 493 0.36 -13.56 18.35
N ASP A 494 -0.20 -13.92 19.50
CA ASP A 494 -1.22 -14.98 19.64
C ASP A 494 -2.59 -14.59 19.04
N LEU A 495 -2.71 -13.44 18.41
CA LEU A 495 -3.88 -12.97 17.66
C LEU A 495 -3.75 -13.36 16.18
N THR A 496 -4.88 -13.51 15.51
CA THR A 496 -4.90 -13.70 14.08
C THR A 496 -4.35 -12.44 13.39
N HIS A 497 -3.20 -12.54 12.77
CA HIS A 497 -2.33 -11.45 12.33
C HIS A 497 -2.98 -10.40 11.40
N TYR A 498 -4.00 -10.75 10.64
CA TYR A 498 -4.67 -9.81 9.75
C TYR A 498 -5.81 -9.00 10.40
N TYR A 499 -6.06 -9.18 11.70
CA TYR A 499 -7.13 -8.47 12.42
C TYR A 499 -6.64 -7.37 13.36
N SER A 500 -5.37 -7.06 13.39
CA SER A 500 -4.83 -6.28 14.51
C SER A 500 -3.90 -5.15 14.07
N ARG A 501 -4.44 -4.21 13.28
CA ARG A 501 -3.78 -2.93 12.98
C ARG A 501 -4.56 -1.81 13.62
N ILE A 502 -4.21 -1.52 14.87
CA ILE A 502 -4.94 -0.64 15.77
C ILE A 502 -4.33 0.76 15.78
N VAL A 503 -5.15 1.75 16.14
CA VAL A 503 -4.70 3.13 16.32
C VAL A 503 -4.26 3.33 17.78
N MET A 504 -3.01 3.74 17.95
CA MET A 504 -2.38 4.05 19.23
C MET A 504 -2.12 5.54 19.36
N HIS A 505 -1.85 6.00 20.58
CA HIS A 505 -1.31 7.33 20.84
C HIS A 505 -0.37 7.34 22.03
N MET A 506 0.59 8.27 22.02
CA MET A 506 1.58 8.45 23.09
C MET A 506 2.01 9.91 23.23
N ASN A 507 2.73 10.26 24.29
CA ASN A 507 3.45 11.52 24.33
C ASN A 507 4.64 11.50 23.34
N PRO A 508 5.15 12.67 22.87
CA PRO A 508 6.27 12.73 21.94
C PRO A 508 7.54 12.03 22.41
N ASP A 509 7.71 11.86 23.72
CA ASP A 509 8.83 11.14 24.33
C ASP A 509 8.58 9.62 24.47
N GLY A 510 7.49 9.08 23.92
CA GLY A 510 7.13 7.66 23.98
C GLY A 510 6.37 7.24 25.24
N THR A 511 6.26 8.12 26.25
CA THR A 511 5.51 7.80 27.49
C THR A 511 4.01 7.81 27.28
N GLU A 512 3.25 7.17 28.19
CA GLU A 512 1.80 7.04 28.14
C GLU A 512 1.27 6.47 26.82
N ASN A 513 1.94 5.44 26.32
CA ASN A 513 1.53 4.73 25.11
C ASN A 513 0.25 3.92 25.37
N LYS A 514 -0.82 4.23 24.64
CA LYS A 514 -2.16 3.65 24.83
C LYS A 514 -2.86 3.41 23.51
N ALA A 515 -3.76 2.42 23.47
CA ALA A 515 -4.69 2.27 22.37
C ALA A 515 -5.67 3.44 22.32
N LEU A 516 -5.88 4.01 21.13
CA LEU A 516 -6.91 4.99 20.85
C LEU A 516 -8.17 4.34 20.29
N TYR A 517 -7.99 3.41 19.34
CA TYR A 517 -9.10 2.73 18.68
C TYR A 517 -8.69 1.35 18.16
N GLY A 518 -9.59 0.37 18.21
CA GLY A 518 -9.45 -0.95 17.58
C GLY A 518 -8.91 -2.06 18.49
N SER A 519 -8.43 -1.73 19.70
CA SER A 519 -7.93 -2.73 20.64
C SER A 519 -9.04 -3.68 21.10
N GLY A 520 -8.77 -4.99 21.08
CA GLY A 520 -9.71 -6.03 21.49
C GLY A 520 -10.85 -6.30 20.49
N ALA A 521 -10.72 -5.85 19.24
CA ALA A 521 -11.67 -6.10 18.16
C ALA A 521 -10.98 -6.63 16.91
N MET A 522 -11.71 -7.42 16.11
CA MET A 522 -11.25 -7.93 14.82
C MET A 522 -11.62 -7.03 13.65
N PHE A 523 -12.44 -6.01 13.90
CA PHE A 523 -12.84 -5.00 12.93
C PHE A 523 -12.60 -3.59 13.50
N PRO A 524 -12.08 -2.64 12.74
CA PRO A 524 -11.54 -2.79 11.37
C PRO A 524 -10.23 -3.57 11.36
N ASN A 525 -10.01 -4.34 10.29
CA ASN A 525 -8.82 -5.17 10.21
C ASN A 525 -7.53 -4.35 10.00
N SER A 526 -7.62 -3.20 9.35
CA SER A 526 -6.50 -2.26 9.19
C SER A 526 -7.02 -0.81 9.15
N THR A 527 -6.33 0.10 9.81
CA THR A 527 -6.61 1.54 9.72
C THR A 527 -5.32 2.27 9.37
N PHE A 528 -5.29 2.87 8.17
CA PHE A 528 -4.13 3.60 7.64
C PHE A 528 -4.45 5.08 7.41
N ASP A 529 -3.41 5.86 7.09
CA ASP A 529 -3.49 7.27 6.71
C ASP A 529 -4.37 8.10 7.67
N ILE A 530 -4.20 7.85 8.96
CA ILE A 530 -4.96 8.49 10.04
C ILE A 530 -4.59 9.97 10.16
N GLN A 531 -5.61 10.83 10.30
CA GLN A 531 -5.42 12.27 10.50
C GLN A 531 -6.38 12.80 11.56
N PRO A 532 -5.92 13.58 12.55
CA PRO A 532 -6.79 14.18 13.56
C PRO A 532 -7.74 15.20 12.91
N LEU A 533 -9.00 15.22 13.34
CA LEU A 533 -9.94 16.25 12.88
C LEU A 533 -9.61 17.60 13.54
N PRO A 534 -9.47 18.69 12.78
CA PRO A 534 -9.20 20.01 13.31
C PRO A 534 -10.22 20.41 14.38
N GLY A 535 -9.74 20.88 15.54
CA GLY A 535 -10.59 21.32 16.66
C GLY A 535 -11.16 20.22 17.55
N HIS A 536 -10.95 18.93 17.23
CA HIS A 536 -11.38 17.80 18.05
C HIS A 536 -10.25 17.24 18.91
N GLY A 537 -10.58 16.72 20.12
CA GLY A 537 -9.57 16.18 21.04
C GLY A 537 -9.03 14.81 20.65
N SER A 538 -9.90 13.92 20.12
CA SER A 538 -9.56 12.54 19.82
C SER A 538 -10.18 12.01 18.51
N ALA A 539 -11.12 12.73 17.90
CA ALA A 539 -11.73 12.33 16.64
C ALA A 539 -10.72 12.45 15.48
N PHE A 540 -10.77 11.49 14.57
CA PHE A 540 -9.86 11.41 13.43
C PHE A 540 -10.57 10.84 12.19
N VAL A 541 -9.99 11.03 11.03
CA VAL A 541 -10.33 10.32 9.80
C VAL A 541 -9.25 9.29 9.51
N GLY A 542 -9.60 8.14 8.96
CA GLY A 542 -8.68 7.08 8.55
C GLY A 542 -9.21 6.25 7.40
N ILE A 543 -8.33 5.49 6.78
CA ILE A 543 -8.64 4.58 5.68
C ILE A 543 -8.70 3.16 6.24
N ILE A 544 -9.88 2.52 6.15
CA ILE A 544 -10.00 1.09 6.42
C ILE A 544 -9.57 0.30 5.19
N SER A 545 -8.63 -0.63 5.39
CA SER A 545 -8.13 -1.54 4.35
C SER A 545 -8.15 -2.99 4.83
N GLY A 546 -7.77 -3.94 3.95
CA GLY A 546 -7.54 -5.34 4.28
C GLY A 546 -6.10 -5.62 4.74
N HIS A 547 -5.82 -6.87 5.11
CA HIS A 547 -4.44 -7.34 5.27
C HIS A 547 -3.82 -7.68 3.91
N HIS A 548 -4.53 -8.45 3.09
CA HIS A 548 -4.20 -8.73 1.70
C HIS A 548 -5.10 -7.94 0.74
N GLY A 549 -4.85 -8.07 -0.55
CA GLY A 549 -5.57 -7.42 -1.62
C GLY A 549 -5.06 -6.02 -1.92
N VAL A 550 -5.95 -5.04 -1.91
CA VAL A 550 -5.60 -3.64 -2.25
C VAL A 550 -4.69 -3.04 -1.18
N ALA A 551 -3.51 -2.57 -1.59
CA ALA A 551 -2.51 -2.02 -0.67
C ALA A 551 -2.85 -0.58 -0.25
N ARG A 552 -2.86 -0.34 1.06
CA ARG A 552 -2.98 0.98 1.72
C ARG A 552 -4.20 1.82 1.32
N SER A 553 -4.98 1.40 0.34
CA SER A 553 -6.21 2.09 -0.08
C SER A 553 -7.45 1.40 0.48
N GLY A 554 -8.57 2.09 0.49
CA GLY A 554 -9.81 1.53 0.99
C GLY A 554 -10.90 2.56 1.30
N ARG A 555 -11.70 2.25 2.31
CA ARG A 555 -12.86 3.03 2.72
C ARG A 555 -12.48 4.15 3.67
N MET A 556 -12.92 5.37 3.42
CA MET A 556 -12.65 6.53 4.27
C MET A 556 -13.70 6.65 5.36
N ILE A 557 -13.26 6.61 6.63
CA ILE A 557 -14.14 6.60 7.80
C ILE A 557 -13.75 7.73 8.76
N ILE A 558 -14.78 8.37 9.34
CA ILE A 558 -14.62 9.28 10.48
C ILE A 558 -14.80 8.48 11.77
N PHE A 559 -13.84 8.61 12.68
CA PHE A 559 -13.82 7.96 13.99
C PHE A 559 -13.94 8.99 15.11
N ASP A 560 -14.77 8.69 16.10
CA ASP A 560 -14.87 9.43 17.35
C ASP A 560 -14.73 8.46 18.54
N PRO A 561 -13.51 8.28 19.09
CA PRO A 561 -13.28 7.37 20.20
C PRO A 561 -14.11 7.66 21.46
N THR A 562 -14.68 8.84 21.57
CA THR A 562 -15.58 9.18 22.72
C THR A 562 -16.92 8.46 22.64
N LYS A 563 -17.32 8.01 21.44
CA LYS A 563 -18.55 7.24 21.20
C LYS A 563 -18.35 5.74 21.27
N GLY A 564 -17.11 5.30 21.33
CA GLY A 564 -16.70 3.89 21.41
C GLY A 564 -15.33 3.71 20.76
N ARG A 565 -14.60 2.65 21.16
CA ARG A 565 -13.18 2.47 20.78
C ARG A 565 -12.88 1.15 20.07
N LYS A 566 -13.90 0.38 19.72
CA LYS A 566 -13.71 -0.93 19.08
C LYS A 566 -14.85 -1.27 18.12
N SER A 567 -14.58 -2.10 17.12
CA SER A 567 -15.51 -2.51 16.09
C SER A 567 -16.17 -1.30 15.41
N THR A 568 -17.47 -1.29 15.23
CA THR A 568 -18.22 -0.16 14.67
C THR A 568 -18.57 0.93 15.69
N ALA A 569 -18.37 0.67 16.99
CA ALA A 569 -18.59 1.68 18.02
C ALA A 569 -17.53 2.80 17.88
N GLY A 570 -17.99 4.04 17.75
CA GLY A 570 -17.13 5.18 17.47
C GLY A 570 -16.86 5.45 16.00
N MET A 571 -17.25 4.57 15.06
CA MET A 571 -17.29 4.91 13.63
C MET A 571 -18.50 5.79 13.37
N VAL A 572 -18.24 7.05 13.01
CA VAL A 572 -19.31 8.05 12.89
C VAL A 572 -19.97 7.98 11.52
N GLN A 573 -19.14 7.91 10.48
CA GLN A 573 -19.60 7.93 9.10
C GLN A 573 -18.55 7.40 8.14
N GLU A 574 -18.97 6.68 7.12
CA GLU A 574 -18.20 6.40 5.91
C GLU A 574 -18.42 7.51 4.89
N ILE A 575 -17.37 7.95 4.22
CA ILE A 575 -17.44 8.96 3.16
C ILE A 575 -17.03 8.31 1.82
N PRO A 576 -17.87 8.44 0.79
CA PRO A 576 -19.28 8.84 0.81
C PRO A 576 -20.12 7.75 1.46
N HIS A 577 -21.35 7.93 1.79
CA HIS A 577 -22.40 7.03 2.30
C HIS A 577 -22.99 7.45 3.65
N ARG A 578 -23.41 8.71 3.73
CA ARG A 578 -23.92 9.36 4.96
C ARG A 578 -25.00 8.58 5.70
N ASN A 579 -25.92 7.94 4.99
CA ASN A 579 -27.07 7.23 5.59
C ASN A 579 -26.89 5.71 5.61
N ARG A 580 -25.69 5.21 5.26
CA ARG A 580 -25.40 3.79 5.27
C ARG A 580 -24.78 3.39 6.60
N PRO A 581 -25.39 2.46 7.36
CA PRO A 581 -24.75 1.98 8.58
C PRO A 581 -23.48 1.22 8.24
N ILE A 582 -22.40 1.52 8.97
CA ILE A 582 -21.15 0.78 8.86
C ILE A 582 -21.37 -0.59 9.50
N LYS A 583 -21.16 -1.64 8.73
CA LYS A 583 -21.30 -3.03 9.20
C LYS A 583 -19.93 -3.58 9.57
N GLU A 584 -19.88 -4.33 10.66
CA GLU A 584 -18.75 -5.17 10.99
C GLU A 584 -18.62 -6.28 9.95
N GLU A 585 -17.46 -6.36 9.31
CA GLU A 585 -17.16 -7.37 8.31
C GLU A 585 -15.74 -7.89 8.57
N ILE A 586 -15.67 -9.13 9.03
CA ILE A 586 -14.40 -9.79 9.35
C ILE A 586 -13.96 -10.57 8.11
N LYS A 587 -13.10 -9.96 7.32
CA LYS A 587 -12.63 -10.50 6.05
C LYS A 587 -11.20 -10.04 5.78
N ASP A 588 -10.37 -10.93 5.26
CA ASP A 588 -8.97 -10.64 4.96
C ASP A 588 -8.82 -9.54 3.88
N GLU A 589 -9.34 -9.77 2.71
CA GLU A 589 -9.37 -8.83 1.58
C GLU A 589 -10.59 -7.90 1.66
N LEU A 590 -10.69 -7.15 2.77
CA LEU A 590 -11.90 -6.40 3.16
C LEU A 590 -12.39 -5.42 2.10
N VAL A 591 -11.48 -4.82 1.34
CA VAL A 591 -11.80 -3.73 0.40
C VAL A 591 -11.60 -4.12 -1.07
N ASN A 592 -11.31 -5.40 -1.36
CA ASN A 592 -11.24 -5.87 -2.74
C ASN A 592 -12.60 -5.71 -3.43
N GLY A 593 -12.58 -5.08 -4.61
CA GLY A 593 -13.79 -4.81 -5.37
C GLY A 593 -14.75 -3.79 -4.73
N VAL A 594 -14.32 -3.10 -3.66
CA VAL A 594 -15.10 -2.03 -3.03
C VAL A 594 -14.62 -0.69 -3.55
N TRP A 595 -15.54 0.12 -4.06
CA TRP A 595 -15.27 1.44 -4.62
C TRP A 595 -16.13 2.52 -3.96
N PRO A 596 -15.65 3.77 -3.87
CA PRO A 596 -14.33 4.27 -4.26
C PRO A 596 -13.20 3.80 -3.32
N GLN A 597 -11.95 3.84 -3.82
CA GLN A 597 -10.73 3.63 -3.04
C GLN A 597 -10.09 4.98 -2.70
N PHE A 598 -9.74 5.18 -1.44
CA PHE A 598 -9.14 6.42 -0.93
C PHE A 598 -7.77 6.17 -0.31
N ILE A 599 -6.87 7.16 -0.40
CA ILE A 599 -5.59 7.23 0.33
C ILE A 599 -5.29 8.68 0.74
N LYS A 600 -4.48 8.85 1.79
CA LYS A 600 -3.94 10.15 2.23
C LYS A 600 -4.99 11.26 2.40
N PRO A 601 -6.03 11.08 3.20
CA PRO A 601 -7.01 12.11 3.49
C PRO A 601 -6.38 13.27 4.29
N THR A 602 -6.73 14.50 3.94
CA THR A 602 -6.36 15.72 4.68
C THR A 602 -7.62 16.46 5.09
N PRO A 603 -8.00 16.45 6.38
CA PRO A 603 -9.20 17.12 6.83
C PRO A 603 -9.01 18.65 6.81
N LEU A 604 -9.95 19.37 6.18
CA LEU A 604 -10.04 20.83 6.24
C LEU A 604 -10.76 21.28 7.53
N ASN A 605 -11.74 20.50 7.95
CA ASN A 605 -12.43 20.52 9.23
C ASN A 605 -13.09 19.14 9.49
N ASP A 606 -14.15 19.09 10.32
CA ASP A 606 -14.91 17.88 10.63
C ASP A 606 -15.88 17.42 9.51
N LYS A 607 -16.00 18.18 8.41
CA LYS A 607 -16.97 17.95 7.35
C LYS A 607 -16.39 17.87 5.94
N TYR A 608 -15.29 18.53 5.67
CA TYR A 608 -14.70 18.65 4.33
C TYR A 608 -13.27 18.15 4.34
N PHE A 609 -12.90 17.39 3.31
CA PHE A 609 -11.61 16.70 3.22
C PHE A 609 -11.04 16.80 1.81
N LEU A 610 -9.73 17.01 1.73
CA LEU A 610 -8.97 16.72 0.52
C LEU A 610 -8.49 15.27 0.60
N VAL A 611 -8.52 14.55 -0.52
CA VAL A 611 -8.12 13.14 -0.54
C VAL A 611 -7.65 12.74 -1.93
N ALA A 612 -6.74 11.80 -2.01
CA ALA A 612 -6.47 11.09 -3.25
C ALA A 612 -7.45 9.91 -3.37
N ALA A 613 -8.06 9.75 -4.53
CA ALA A 613 -9.05 8.71 -4.75
C ALA A 613 -8.98 8.11 -6.15
N LYS A 614 -9.44 6.88 -6.22
CA LYS A 614 -9.79 6.15 -7.43
C LYS A 614 -11.26 5.73 -7.29
N LEU A 615 -12.12 6.24 -8.17
CA LEU A 615 -13.56 6.16 -7.97
C LEU A 615 -14.18 4.83 -8.40
N ASP A 616 -13.55 4.16 -9.37
CA ASP A 616 -13.94 2.86 -9.92
C ASP A 616 -12.71 2.11 -10.43
N PRO A 617 -12.80 0.84 -10.87
CA PRO A 617 -11.65 0.07 -11.36
C PRO A 617 -10.86 0.70 -12.50
N HIS A 618 -11.51 1.53 -13.29
CA HIS A 618 -10.97 2.15 -14.51
C HIS A 618 -10.57 3.61 -14.34
N ALA A 619 -10.95 4.23 -13.21
CA ALA A 619 -10.60 5.63 -12.93
C ALA A 619 -9.09 5.80 -12.69
N LEU A 620 -8.59 7.01 -12.90
CA LEU A 620 -7.23 7.40 -12.55
C LEU A 620 -7.13 7.73 -11.06
N TRP A 621 -5.93 7.64 -10.49
CA TRP A 621 -5.64 8.24 -9.18
C TRP A 621 -5.61 9.76 -9.30
N GLY A 622 -6.59 10.42 -8.72
CA GLY A 622 -6.74 11.88 -8.76
C GLY A 622 -6.93 12.50 -7.37
N LEU A 623 -6.97 13.83 -7.32
CA LEU A 623 -7.24 14.60 -6.11
C LEU A 623 -8.68 15.07 -6.08
N TYR A 624 -9.33 14.92 -4.93
CA TYR A 624 -10.74 15.23 -4.75
C TYR A 624 -10.98 16.03 -3.48
N LEU A 625 -12.01 16.88 -3.55
CA LEU A 625 -12.71 17.42 -2.37
C LEU A 625 -13.92 16.53 -2.09
N VAL A 626 -13.97 15.94 -0.89
CA VAL A 626 -15.11 15.13 -0.44
C VAL A 626 -15.68 15.70 0.86
N ASP A 627 -16.94 15.38 1.16
CA ASP A 627 -17.58 15.89 2.36
C ASP A 627 -18.54 14.87 3.01
N VAL A 628 -19.00 15.19 4.22
CA VAL A 628 -19.95 14.36 4.98
C VAL A 628 -21.36 14.33 4.39
N TYR A 629 -21.64 15.08 3.35
CA TYR A 629 -22.93 15.13 2.67
C TYR A 629 -22.98 14.20 1.46
N ASP A 630 -21.90 13.49 1.15
CA ASP A 630 -21.69 12.57 0.02
C ASP A 630 -21.31 13.26 -1.30
N ASN A 631 -20.81 14.49 -1.25
CA ASN A 631 -20.20 15.08 -2.42
C ASN A 631 -18.79 14.52 -2.66
N VAL A 632 -18.52 14.18 -3.92
CA VAL A 632 -17.19 13.84 -4.45
C VAL A 632 -16.94 14.77 -5.62
N THR A 633 -15.92 15.62 -5.53
CA THR A 633 -15.62 16.66 -6.52
C THR A 633 -14.16 16.58 -6.95
N CYS A 634 -13.93 16.27 -8.22
CA CYS A 634 -12.59 16.19 -8.79
C CYS A 634 -11.91 17.57 -8.75
N LEU A 635 -10.69 17.61 -8.23
CA LEU A 635 -9.81 18.76 -8.29
C LEU A 635 -8.81 18.61 -9.43
N MET A 636 -8.06 17.50 -9.44
CA MET A 636 -7.02 17.24 -10.42
C MET A 636 -6.98 15.78 -10.79
N GLN A 637 -6.97 15.50 -12.08
CA GLN A 637 -6.80 14.20 -12.68
C GLN A 637 -6.21 14.39 -14.09
N ALA A 638 -5.25 13.57 -14.50
CA ALA A 638 -4.66 13.64 -15.81
C ALA A 638 -4.24 12.27 -16.31
N GLU A 639 -4.40 12.01 -17.58
CA GLU A 639 -4.00 10.75 -18.22
C GLU A 639 -2.49 10.51 -18.08
N GLY A 640 -2.11 9.27 -17.80
CA GLY A 640 -0.71 8.90 -17.58
C GLY A 640 -0.09 9.41 -16.28
N GLU A 641 -0.86 10.03 -15.39
CA GLU A 641 -0.40 10.61 -14.15
C GLU A 641 -1.21 10.12 -12.95
N GLY A 642 -0.56 10.03 -11.79
CA GLY A 642 -1.19 9.78 -10.51
C GLY A 642 -0.86 10.88 -9.51
N TYR A 643 -1.80 11.23 -8.65
CA TYR A 643 -1.66 12.30 -7.66
C TYR A 643 -2.03 11.79 -6.28
N ILE A 644 -1.18 12.06 -5.27
CA ILE A 644 -1.43 11.69 -3.87
C ILE A 644 -1.08 12.81 -2.89
N SER A 645 -1.51 12.65 -1.65
CA SER A 645 -1.19 13.54 -0.52
C SER A 645 -1.56 15.01 -0.76
N PRO A 646 -2.82 15.34 -1.08
CA PRO A 646 -3.24 16.74 -1.26
C PRO A 646 -3.27 17.46 0.09
N ILE A 647 -2.52 18.56 0.22
CA ILE A 647 -2.47 19.38 1.43
C ILE A 647 -2.72 20.83 1.06
N LEU A 648 -3.71 21.47 1.70
CA LEU A 648 -3.99 22.88 1.49
C LEU A 648 -2.85 23.75 2.04
N VAL A 649 -2.28 24.61 1.22
CA VAL A 649 -1.14 25.46 1.59
C VAL A 649 -1.63 26.65 2.41
N ARG A 650 -1.54 26.55 3.71
CA ARG A 650 -1.87 27.63 4.64
C ARG A 650 -1.14 27.45 5.97
N GLU A 651 -0.96 28.57 6.66
CA GLU A 651 -0.54 28.55 8.06
C GLU A 651 -1.64 27.90 8.92
N THR A 652 -1.25 27.06 9.86
CA THR A 652 -2.15 26.39 10.80
C THR A 652 -1.64 26.56 12.23
N LYS A 653 -2.53 26.42 13.19
CA LYS A 653 -2.14 26.52 14.61
C LYS A 653 -1.20 25.38 14.99
N THR A 654 -0.01 25.70 15.44
CA THR A 654 0.93 24.75 16.02
C THR A 654 0.31 24.08 17.24
N PRO A 655 0.28 22.73 17.30
CA PRO A 655 -0.15 22.01 18.50
C PRO A 655 0.72 22.34 19.73
N PRO A 656 0.21 22.15 20.97
CA PRO A 656 1.01 22.40 22.15
C PRO A 656 2.19 21.43 22.25
N SER A 657 3.34 21.92 22.69
CA SER A 657 4.49 21.07 23.04
C SER A 657 4.24 20.38 24.37
N ILE A 658 4.48 19.08 24.44
CA ILE A 658 4.42 18.28 25.67
C ILE A 658 5.87 18.08 26.16
N PRO A 659 6.21 18.51 27.39
CA PRO A 659 7.53 18.28 27.98
C PRO A 659 7.82 16.78 28.14
N ASP A 660 9.08 16.40 27.94
CA ASP A 660 9.53 15.03 28.18
C ASP A 660 9.36 14.63 29.65
N ARG A 661 8.86 13.42 29.88
CA ARG A 661 8.67 12.80 31.20
C ARG A 661 9.62 11.63 31.42
N VAL A 662 10.26 11.14 30.34
CA VAL A 662 11.21 10.05 30.38
C VAL A 662 12.44 10.42 31.19
N LYS A 663 12.94 9.48 32.00
CA LYS A 663 14.14 9.62 32.83
C LYS A 663 15.23 8.71 32.30
N LEU A 664 15.96 9.18 31.31
CA LEU A 664 16.90 8.36 30.50
C LEU A 664 18.00 7.64 31.33
N ASN A 665 18.27 8.08 32.55
CA ASN A 665 19.21 7.43 33.48
C ASN A 665 18.62 6.19 34.18
N GLU A 666 17.31 6.02 34.15
CA GLU A 666 16.61 4.87 34.74
C GLU A 666 16.64 3.69 33.77
N LYS A 667 16.74 2.47 34.29
CA LYS A 667 16.71 1.23 33.49
C LYS A 667 15.39 0.49 33.58
N GLU A 668 14.50 0.93 34.46
CA GLU A 668 13.23 0.31 34.77
C GLU A 668 12.08 1.29 34.62
N ALA A 669 10.90 0.74 34.34
CA ALA A 669 9.62 1.40 34.48
C ALA A 669 8.86 0.79 35.66
N THR A 670 7.99 1.59 36.28
CA THR A 670 7.06 1.12 37.33
C THR A 670 5.69 0.88 36.72
N PHE A 671 5.10 -0.26 36.98
CA PHE A 671 3.75 -0.62 36.57
C PHE A 671 2.84 -0.64 37.78
N PHE A 672 1.74 0.08 37.69
CA PHE A 672 0.71 0.13 38.73
C PHE A 672 -0.64 -0.26 38.17
N ILE A 673 -1.29 -1.27 38.73
CA ILE A 673 -2.64 -1.69 38.38
C ILE A 673 -3.51 -1.49 39.63
N GLN A 674 -4.57 -0.68 39.49
CA GLN A 674 -5.44 -0.36 40.62
C GLN A 674 -6.22 -1.60 41.07
N ASP A 675 -6.74 -2.39 40.16
CA ASP A 675 -7.49 -3.61 40.45
C ASP A 675 -7.55 -4.54 39.23
N ILE A 676 -6.83 -5.64 39.22
CA ILE A 676 -6.76 -6.57 38.10
C ILE A 676 -8.11 -7.17 37.68
N TYR A 677 -9.12 -7.15 38.56
CA TYR A 677 -10.45 -7.68 38.29
C TYR A 677 -11.40 -6.67 37.63
N GLU A 678 -10.98 -5.42 37.48
CA GLU A 678 -11.73 -4.44 36.69
C GLU A 678 -11.50 -4.65 35.20
N GLY A 679 -12.56 -4.48 34.41
CA GLY A 679 -12.54 -4.65 32.94
C GLY A 679 -12.91 -6.04 32.46
N GLU A 680 -12.72 -6.29 31.17
CA GLU A 680 -13.18 -7.52 30.51
C GLU A 680 -12.17 -8.67 30.61
N GLY A 681 -10.90 -8.39 30.89
CA GLY A 681 -9.81 -9.39 30.83
C GLY A 681 -9.94 -10.54 31.84
N LEU A 682 -10.44 -10.27 33.04
CA LEU A 682 -10.69 -11.25 34.09
C LEU A 682 -12.17 -11.37 34.45
N LYS A 683 -13.06 -11.00 33.55
CA LYS A 683 -14.50 -11.10 33.75
C LYS A 683 -14.95 -12.52 34.09
N GLY A 684 -15.69 -12.67 35.18
CA GLY A 684 -16.16 -13.98 35.65
C GLY A 684 -15.18 -14.75 36.51
N ILE A 685 -13.95 -14.31 36.69
CA ILE A 685 -12.98 -14.88 37.62
C ILE A 685 -13.28 -14.35 39.02
N PRO A 686 -13.51 -15.21 40.03
CA PRO A 686 -13.77 -14.80 41.41
C PRO A 686 -12.59 -14.01 41.98
N ARG A 687 -12.90 -12.95 42.72
CA ARG A 687 -11.85 -12.15 43.44
C ARG A 687 -11.07 -13.02 44.39
N GLY A 688 -9.75 -12.79 44.43
CA GLY A 688 -8.84 -13.62 45.26
C GLY A 688 -8.36 -14.89 44.61
N THR A 689 -8.82 -15.24 43.40
CA THR A 689 -8.31 -16.38 42.61
C THR A 689 -6.86 -16.12 42.16
N VAL A 690 -6.57 -14.95 41.62
CA VAL A 690 -5.23 -14.55 41.23
C VAL A 690 -4.38 -14.22 42.46
N LYS A 691 -3.21 -14.84 42.55
CA LYS A 691 -2.24 -14.65 43.65
C LYS A 691 -0.96 -13.93 43.20
N SER A 692 -0.59 -14.11 41.92
CA SER A 692 0.58 -13.45 41.37
C SER A 692 0.40 -13.18 39.89
N LEU A 693 1.24 -12.29 39.37
CA LEU A 693 1.38 -12.05 37.93
C LEU A 693 2.75 -12.56 37.49
N ARG A 694 2.80 -13.37 36.43
CA ARG A 694 4.02 -13.73 35.73
C ARG A 694 4.22 -12.79 34.57
N LEU A 695 5.45 -12.28 34.44
CA LEU A 695 5.84 -11.34 33.40
C LEU A 695 6.71 -12.04 32.38
N HIS A 696 6.39 -11.84 31.10
CA HIS A 696 7.18 -12.31 29.98
C HIS A 696 7.66 -11.15 29.13
N ALA A 697 8.93 -11.12 28.79
CA ALA A 697 9.45 -10.27 27.72
C ALA A 697 9.32 -10.96 26.39
N TYR A 698 9.05 -10.21 25.35
CA TYR A 698 9.10 -10.69 23.98
C TYR A 698 10.52 -10.52 23.42
N GLU A 699 11.01 -11.58 22.78
CA GLU A 699 12.27 -11.58 22.02
C GLU A 699 11.92 -11.87 20.57
N TYR A 700 12.35 -11.01 19.66
CA TYR A 700 11.99 -11.07 18.25
C TYR A 700 13.17 -11.50 17.40
N ALA A 701 12.88 -12.09 16.23
CA ALA A 701 13.92 -12.48 15.28
C ALA A 701 14.45 -11.27 14.50
N TYR A 702 15.71 -11.36 14.06
CA TYR A 702 16.33 -10.33 13.24
C TYR A 702 15.88 -10.42 11.77
N VAL A 703 15.92 -9.29 11.07
CA VAL A 703 15.64 -9.22 9.64
C VAL A 703 16.59 -10.15 8.85
N LYS A 704 16.07 -10.82 7.83
CA LYS A 704 16.78 -11.76 6.95
C LYS A 704 17.30 -13.04 7.60
N THR A 705 16.85 -13.38 8.81
CA THR A 705 17.21 -14.63 9.49
C THR A 705 16.17 -15.73 9.26
N ARG A 706 15.86 -16.00 8.02
CA ARG A 706 14.76 -16.86 7.53
C ARG A 706 14.49 -18.16 8.30
N SER A 707 15.51 -18.79 8.88
CA SER A 707 15.42 -20.12 9.45
C SER A 707 14.68 -20.23 10.78
N ASP A 708 14.54 -19.12 11.50
CA ASP A 708 14.10 -19.16 12.91
C ASP A 708 12.65 -18.72 13.13
N HIS A 709 11.98 -18.22 12.10
CA HIS A 709 10.69 -17.56 12.25
C HIS A 709 9.50 -18.51 12.35
N ASN A 710 9.55 -19.69 11.74
CA ASN A 710 8.38 -20.52 11.51
C ASN A 710 8.30 -21.75 12.44
N TRP A 711 9.26 -21.93 13.36
CA TRP A 711 9.43 -23.20 14.03
C TRP A 711 9.18 -23.16 15.53
N HIS A 712 8.65 -22.05 16.04
CA HIS A 712 8.32 -21.89 17.46
C HIS A 712 6.84 -22.17 17.72
N GLY A 713 6.49 -23.42 17.98
CA GLY A 713 5.14 -23.85 18.34
C GLY A 713 4.24 -24.21 17.15
N ILE A 714 3.09 -24.79 17.46
CA ILE A 714 2.15 -25.35 16.47
C ILE A 714 1.51 -24.27 15.56
N GLN A 715 1.36 -23.05 16.05
CA GLN A 715 0.75 -21.95 15.32
C GLN A 715 1.77 -20.89 14.90
N SER A 716 3.03 -21.24 14.76
CA SER A 716 4.09 -20.33 14.33
C SER A 716 4.16 -19.08 15.21
N GLY A 717 4.24 -19.25 16.53
CA GLY A 717 4.54 -18.14 17.44
C GLY A 717 5.88 -17.51 17.05
N TRP A 718 5.82 -16.30 16.52
CA TRP A 718 6.96 -15.53 16.03
C TRP A 718 7.81 -14.95 17.13
N ASP A 719 7.27 -14.95 18.32
CA ASP A 719 7.83 -14.36 19.51
C ASP A 719 8.24 -15.44 20.50
N ILE A 720 9.47 -15.37 20.91
CA ILE A 720 9.95 -16.13 22.06
C ILE A 720 9.61 -15.35 23.31
N LYS A 721 8.86 -15.97 24.23
CA LYS A 721 8.49 -15.34 25.51
C LYS A 721 9.48 -15.74 26.58
N ARG A 722 10.36 -14.82 26.93
CA ARG A 722 11.30 -15.03 28.03
C ARG A 722 10.66 -14.61 29.35
N MET A 723 10.54 -15.55 30.29
CA MET A 723 10.01 -15.25 31.63
C MET A 723 10.95 -14.33 32.41
N LEU A 724 10.43 -13.17 32.84
CA LEU A 724 11.17 -12.21 33.65
C LEU A 724 11.07 -12.54 35.15
N GLY A 725 9.98 -13.14 35.60
CA GLY A 725 9.70 -13.45 36.99
C GLY A 725 8.24 -13.25 37.35
N THR A 726 7.94 -13.29 38.61
CA THR A 726 6.59 -13.11 39.18
C THR A 726 6.55 -11.98 40.18
N VAL A 727 5.37 -11.37 40.34
CA VAL A 727 5.08 -10.37 41.36
C VAL A 727 3.78 -10.70 42.09
N PRO A 728 3.65 -10.41 43.40
CA PRO A 728 2.44 -10.72 44.12
C PRO A 728 1.29 -9.80 43.74
N VAL A 729 0.06 -10.29 43.83
CA VAL A 729 -1.19 -9.53 43.77
C VAL A 729 -1.71 -9.33 45.19
N GLU A 730 -2.06 -8.10 45.54
CA GLU A 730 -2.62 -7.77 46.88
C GLU A 730 -4.05 -8.32 47.02
N GLU A 731 -4.53 -8.40 48.27
CA GLU A 731 -5.86 -8.94 48.56
C GLU A 731 -7.00 -8.15 47.92
N ASP A 732 -6.79 -6.85 47.72
CA ASP A 732 -7.74 -5.96 47.04
C ASP A 732 -7.65 -6.02 45.52
N GLY A 733 -6.76 -6.85 44.95
CA GLY A 733 -6.51 -6.98 43.53
C GLY A 733 -5.53 -5.95 42.94
N SER A 734 -4.98 -5.08 43.76
CA SER A 734 -4.00 -4.10 43.32
C SER A 734 -2.60 -4.69 43.18
N VAL A 735 -1.79 -4.09 42.30
CA VAL A 735 -0.41 -4.52 42.02
C VAL A 735 0.46 -3.30 41.75
N ILE A 736 1.69 -3.30 42.26
CA ILE A 736 2.74 -2.35 41.87
C ILE A 736 4.09 -3.08 41.75
N PHE A 737 4.77 -2.94 40.61
CA PHE A 737 6.04 -3.62 40.41
C PHE A 737 6.95 -2.81 39.48
N LYS A 738 8.23 -3.20 39.45
CA LYS A 738 9.21 -2.72 38.47
C LYS A 738 9.49 -3.78 37.41
N ALA A 739 9.68 -3.33 36.16
CA ALA A 739 10.13 -4.16 35.07
C ALA A 739 11.12 -3.39 34.18
N PRO A 740 11.95 -4.07 33.37
CA PRO A 740 12.88 -3.41 32.48
C PRO A 740 12.17 -2.43 31.54
N ALA A 741 12.67 -1.21 31.44
CA ALA A 741 12.20 -0.21 30.50
C ALA A 741 12.55 -0.61 29.06
N ASN A 742 11.83 -0.03 28.09
CA ASN A 742 12.02 -0.28 26.66
C ASN A 742 11.88 -1.76 26.25
N THR A 743 11.16 -2.52 27.07
CA THR A 743 10.94 -3.95 26.88
C THR A 743 9.45 -4.21 26.76
N PRO A 744 8.97 -4.79 25.65
CA PRO A 744 7.57 -5.21 25.55
C PRO A 744 7.32 -6.39 26.49
N ILE A 745 6.37 -6.23 27.39
CA ILE A 745 6.01 -7.26 28.38
C ILE A 745 4.57 -7.70 28.24
N SER A 746 4.36 -9.01 28.40
CA SER A 746 3.05 -9.63 28.54
C SER A 746 2.84 -10.10 29.99
N ILE A 747 1.61 -9.96 30.47
CA ILE A 747 1.23 -10.26 31.85
C ILE A 747 0.33 -11.48 31.88
N GLN A 748 0.67 -12.44 32.74
CA GLN A 748 -0.07 -13.69 32.92
C GLN A 748 -0.51 -13.85 34.36
N PRO A 749 -1.82 -13.71 34.66
CA PRO A 749 -2.35 -13.96 36.02
C PRO A 749 -2.25 -15.45 36.41
N LEU A 750 -1.78 -15.72 37.62
CA LEU A 750 -1.59 -17.07 38.19
C LEU A 750 -2.44 -17.24 39.45
N ASP A 751 -2.97 -18.46 39.62
CA ASP A 751 -3.63 -18.87 40.87
C ASP A 751 -2.61 -19.24 41.97
N LYS A 752 -3.11 -19.77 43.10
CA LYS A 752 -2.30 -20.18 44.24
C LYS A 752 -1.31 -21.30 43.95
N ASP A 753 -1.59 -22.13 42.92
CA ASP A 753 -0.77 -23.27 42.51
C ASP A 753 0.17 -22.90 41.34
N GLY A 754 0.19 -21.60 40.92
CA GLY A 754 1.01 -21.12 39.82
C GLY A 754 0.43 -21.46 38.44
N VAL A 755 -0.82 -21.90 38.38
CA VAL A 755 -1.52 -22.20 37.12
C VAL A 755 -1.99 -20.89 36.48
N ALA A 756 -1.75 -20.75 35.17
CA ALA A 756 -2.18 -19.60 34.40
C ALA A 756 -3.71 -19.57 34.23
N ILE A 757 -4.33 -18.44 34.54
CA ILE A 757 -5.77 -18.25 34.46
C ILE A 757 -6.15 -17.65 33.12
N GLN A 758 -5.34 -16.71 32.64
CA GLN A 758 -5.55 -15.96 31.40
C GLN A 758 -4.19 -15.65 30.75
N TRP A 759 -4.22 -15.26 29.50
CA TRP A 759 -3.06 -14.88 28.71
C TRP A 759 -3.27 -13.51 28.09
N MET A 760 -2.35 -12.56 28.33
CA MET A 760 -2.31 -11.30 27.60
C MET A 760 -1.68 -11.55 26.22
N ARG A 761 -2.47 -11.45 25.15
CA ARG A 761 -2.05 -11.71 23.76
C ARG A 761 -1.40 -10.50 23.07
N SER A 762 -1.16 -9.45 23.78
CA SER A 762 -0.51 -8.22 23.37
C SER A 762 0.57 -7.87 24.39
N TRP A 763 1.12 -6.70 24.29
CA TRP A 763 2.17 -6.23 25.20
C TRP A 763 1.98 -4.78 25.59
N VAL A 764 2.59 -4.42 26.70
CA VAL A 764 2.77 -3.07 27.18
C VAL A 764 4.25 -2.78 27.34
N THR A 765 4.69 -1.56 26.99
CA THR A 765 6.07 -1.13 27.15
C THR A 765 6.11 0.14 27.99
N GLY A 766 6.94 0.16 29.03
CA GLY A 766 7.22 1.36 29.83
C GLY A 766 8.53 2.02 29.37
N GLN A 767 8.55 3.33 29.32
CA GLN A 767 9.76 4.12 29.07
C GLN A 767 10.63 4.21 30.33
N PRO A 768 11.93 4.54 30.23
CA PRO A 768 12.80 4.72 31.38
C PRO A 768 12.23 5.68 32.43
N GLY A 769 12.06 5.18 33.66
CA GLY A 769 11.51 5.92 34.81
C GLY A 769 10.02 6.29 34.71
N GLU A 770 9.31 5.76 33.72
CA GLU A 770 7.87 5.95 33.58
C GLU A 770 7.08 5.19 34.64
N VAL A 771 5.96 5.74 35.05
CA VAL A 771 4.92 5.05 35.83
C VAL A 771 3.75 4.74 34.91
N VAL A 772 3.70 3.49 34.43
CA VAL A 772 2.59 2.98 33.61
C VAL A 772 1.44 2.62 34.55
N SER A 773 0.30 3.28 34.39
CA SER A 773 -0.84 3.13 35.28
C SER A 773 -2.05 2.56 34.56
N CYS A 774 -2.60 1.46 35.09
CA CYS A 774 -3.80 0.81 34.59
C CYS A 774 -4.88 0.78 35.69
N ILE A 775 -6.14 0.92 35.31
CA ILE A 775 -7.26 0.70 36.21
C ILE A 775 -7.43 -0.78 36.51
N GLY A 776 -7.41 -1.60 35.45
CA GLY A 776 -7.55 -3.04 35.51
C GLY A 776 -7.09 -3.76 34.23
N CYS A 777 -7.56 -4.97 34.02
CA CYS A 777 -7.27 -5.74 32.83
C CYS A 777 -8.34 -5.49 31.75
N HIS A 778 -7.99 -4.79 30.68
CA HIS A 778 -8.90 -4.34 29.62
C HIS A 778 -10.06 -3.47 30.10
N GLU A 779 -9.72 -2.43 30.87
CA GLU A 779 -10.68 -1.43 31.30
C GLU A 779 -11.25 -0.64 30.10
N ASP A 780 -12.49 -0.17 30.28
CA ASP A 780 -13.11 0.73 29.30
C ASP A 780 -12.53 2.14 29.45
N GLN A 781 -11.74 2.60 28.49
CA GLN A 781 -11.09 3.92 28.48
C GLN A 781 -12.08 5.10 28.40
N ASN A 782 -13.36 4.87 28.15
CA ASN A 782 -14.41 5.90 28.17
C ASN A 782 -15.09 6.01 29.55
N GLN A 783 -14.68 5.18 30.52
CA GLN A 783 -15.12 5.26 31.90
C GLN A 783 -14.08 5.99 32.74
N ILE A 784 -14.57 6.73 33.72
CA ILE A 784 -13.70 7.38 34.72
C ILE A 784 -13.37 6.37 35.79
N ALA A 785 -12.07 6.20 36.09
CA ALA A 785 -11.64 5.42 37.23
C ALA A 785 -12.20 6.01 38.52
N ILE A 786 -12.83 5.18 39.33
CA ILE A 786 -13.19 5.59 40.70
C ILE A 786 -11.91 5.58 41.55
N PRO A 787 -11.46 6.74 42.10
CA PRO A 787 -10.27 6.78 42.92
C PRO A 787 -10.46 5.88 44.13
N LYS A 788 -9.61 4.89 44.28
CA LYS A 788 -9.58 4.00 45.46
C LYS A 788 -8.19 4.11 46.11
N ARG A 789 -8.14 4.16 47.42
CA ARG A 789 -6.90 3.97 48.13
C ARG A 789 -6.64 2.46 48.25
N VAL A 790 -5.79 1.97 47.40
CA VAL A 790 -5.49 0.51 47.28
C VAL A 790 -4.20 0.16 48.01
N ILE A 791 -4.03 -1.12 48.37
CA ILE A 791 -2.89 -1.60 49.18
C ILE A 791 -1.57 -1.33 48.42
N ALA A 792 -1.52 -1.64 47.14
CA ALA A 792 -0.33 -1.45 46.31
C ALA A 792 0.14 0.02 46.27
N SER A 793 -0.77 0.99 46.29
CA SER A 793 -0.41 2.43 46.28
C SER A 793 0.31 2.89 47.55
N GLN A 794 0.34 2.08 48.61
CA GLN A 794 0.97 2.37 49.90
C GLN A 794 2.29 1.59 50.10
N LYS A 795 2.69 0.81 49.11
CA LYS A 795 3.89 -0.03 49.15
C LYS A 795 4.93 0.45 48.15
N ALA A 796 6.19 0.11 48.40
CA ALA A 796 7.22 0.23 47.37
C ALA A 796 6.93 -0.78 46.27
N PRO A 797 7.29 -0.47 44.99
CA PRO A 797 7.14 -1.41 43.89
C PRO A 797 7.88 -2.73 44.18
N SER A 798 7.19 -3.86 43.95
CA SER A 798 7.76 -5.19 44.10
C SER A 798 8.85 -5.43 43.03
N ALA A 799 9.96 -6.02 43.44
CA ALA A 799 10.94 -6.58 42.54
C ALA A 799 10.41 -7.91 41.96
N LEU A 800 10.90 -8.27 40.79
CA LEU A 800 10.59 -9.56 40.16
C LEU A 800 11.21 -10.72 40.97
N THR A 801 10.40 -11.67 41.32
CA THR A 801 10.88 -12.94 41.87
C THR A 801 11.22 -13.86 40.70
N LEU A 802 12.49 -14.18 40.56
CA LEU A 802 12.98 -15.06 39.50
C LEU A 802 12.51 -16.51 39.75
N PRO A 803 12.31 -17.30 38.71
CA PRO A 803 12.07 -18.74 38.83
C PRO A 803 13.29 -19.44 39.42
N GLU A 804 13.09 -20.61 40.00
CA GLU A 804 14.18 -21.47 40.46
C GLU A 804 15.14 -21.79 39.30
N GLY A 805 16.43 -21.56 39.48
CA GLY A 805 17.43 -21.68 38.42
C GLY A 805 17.58 -20.44 37.51
N GLY A 806 16.87 -19.32 37.78
CA GLY A 806 16.92 -18.09 37.01
C GLY A 806 16.13 -18.14 35.69
N THR A 807 16.24 -17.09 34.89
CA THR A 807 15.65 -17.04 33.55
C THR A 807 16.58 -17.71 32.54
N ARG A 808 16.08 -18.68 31.80
CA ARG A 808 16.81 -19.43 30.79
C ARG A 808 15.90 -19.74 29.61
N SER A 809 16.48 -20.04 28.48
CA SER A 809 15.73 -20.56 27.32
C SER A 809 15.09 -21.92 27.69
N PHE A 810 13.86 -22.12 27.26
CA PHE A 810 13.16 -23.38 27.38
C PHE A 810 13.02 -23.98 25.99
N THR A 811 13.56 -25.17 25.78
CA THR A 811 13.47 -25.85 24.48
C THR A 811 12.77 -27.17 24.62
N PHE A 812 11.97 -27.54 23.64
CA PHE A 812 11.25 -28.81 23.62
C PHE A 812 12.20 -30.00 23.74
N ASP A 813 13.28 -30.00 22.95
CA ASP A 813 14.23 -31.11 22.88
C ASP A 813 15.00 -31.35 24.20
N LEU A 814 15.30 -30.27 24.93
CA LEU A 814 16.07 -30.40 26.19
C LEU A 814 15.18 -30.61 27.41
N GLU A 815 13.96 -30.12 27.41
CA GLU A 815 13.10 -30.09 28.61
C GLU A 815 11.92 -31.07 28.53
N VAL A 816 11.28 -31.17 27.37
CA VAL A 816 10.06 -31.96 27.18
C VAL A 816 10.37 -33.35 26.62
N GLN A 817 11.17 -33.43 25.55
CA GLN A 817 11.46 -34.68 24.89
C GLN A 817 12.03 -35.74 25.84
N PRO A 818 12.95 -35.48 26.78
CA PRO A 818 13.43 -36.46 27.73
C PRO A 818 12.33 -37.00 28.69
N ILE A 819 11.30 -36.19 28.94
CA ILE A 819 10.14 -36.62 29.72
C ILE A 819 9.30 -37.61 28.91
N LEU A 820 9.04 -37.28 27.65
CA LEU A 820 8.29 -38.13 26.71
C LEU A 820 9.02 -39.44 26.48
N ASP A 821 10.34 -39.39 26.29
CA ASP A 821 11.17 -40.57 26.09
C ASP A 821 11.12 -41.52 27.32
N ARG A 822 11.06 -40.96 28.50
CA ARG A 822 11.00 -41.75 29.73
C ARG A 822 9.60 -42.26 30.04
N ALA A 823 8.54 -41.47 29.83
CA ALA A 823 7.21 -41.71 30.34
C ALA A 823 6.18 -42.15 29.28
N CYS A 824 6.40 -41.84 28.01
CA CYS A 824 5.33 -41.91 26.99
C CYS A 824 5.67 -42.82 25.79
N ILE A 825 6.93 -42.89 25.34
CA ILE A 825 7.29 -43.61 24.11
C ILE A 825 7.14 -45.14 24.21
N ALA A 826 7.05 -45.70 25.39
CA ALA A 826 6.74 -47.12 25.55
C ALA A 826 5.39 -47.51 24.91
N CYS A 827 4.44 -46.59 24.89
CA CYS A 827 3.13 -46.77 24.29
C CYS A 827 2.94 -45.95 23.01
N HIS A 828 3.63 -44.80 22.90
CA HIS A 828 3.50 -43.81 21.81
C HIS A 828 4.75 -43.84 20.90
N ASN A 829 4.94 -44.98 20.24
CA ASN A 829 6.08 -45.26 19.37
C ASN A 829 5.72 -45.37 17.88
N GLY A 830 4.51 -44.95 17.50
CA GLY A 830 4.03 -45.03 16.13
C GLY A 830 3.57 -46.43 15.69
N GLU A 831 3.52 -47.42 16.60
CA GLU A 831 3.03 -48.76 16.32
C GLU A 831 1.51 -48.85 16.55
N GLY A 832 0.81 -49.51 15.67
CA GLY A 832 -0.65 -49.64 15.75
C GLY A 832 -1.37 -48.32 15.50
N LYS A 833 -2.26 -47.93 16.44
CA LYS A 833 -3.01 -46.65 16.36
C LYS A 833 -2.40 -45.52 17.17
N ALA A 834 -1.31 -45.75 17.86
CA ALA A 834 -0.68 -44.74 18.69
C ALA A 834 0.17 -43.79 17.82
N PHE A 835 0.07 -42.50 18.05
CA PHE A 835 0.96 -41.50 17.44
C PHE A 835 2.38 -41.65 18.02
N ASP A 836 3.37 -41.20 17.26
CA ASP A 836 4.80 -41.34 17.58
C ASP A 836 5.31 -40.11 18.32
N LEU A 837 5.69 -40.29 19.59
CA LEU A 837 6.28 -39.24 20.44
C LEU A 837 7.81 -39.31 20.54
N ARG A 838 8.46 -40.22 19.79
CA ARG A 838 9.93 -40.35 19.81
C ARG A 838 10.60 -39.11 19.24
N GLY A 839 11.63 -38.64 19.90
CA GLY A 839 12.48 -37.55 19.42
C GLY A 839 13.14 -37.86 18.07
N GLY A 840 13.41 -36.82 17.28
CA GLY A 840 14.11 -36.94 15.99
C GLY A 840 13.28 -37.50 14.83
N LYS A 841 12.04 -37.95 15.03
CA LYS A 841 11.12 -38.33 13.95
C LYS A 841 10.49 -37.07 13.37
N LYS A 842 10.44 -36.99 12.05
CA LYS A 842 9.90 -35.82 11.32
C LYS A 842 8.82 -36.27 10.34
N ASP A 843 7.84 -35.39 10.10
CA ASP A 843 6.87 -35.54 9.01
C ASP A 843 7.50 -35.17 7.64
N ASP A 844 6.70 -35.30 6.59
CA ASP A 844 7.14 -35.01 5.20
C ASP A 844 7.55 -33.54 4.99
N ARG A 845 7.14 -32.64 5.89
CA ARG A 845 7.47 -31.20 5.90
C ARG A 845 8.67 -30.88 6.80
N GLY A 846 9.22 -31.86 7.49
CA GLY A 846 10.37 -31.70 8.38
C GLY A 846 10.02 -31.35 9.83
N TYR A 847 8.73 -31.33 10.22
CA TYR A 847 8.31 -31.07 11.60
C TYR A 847 8.53 -32.31 12.49
N GLY A 848 8.96 -32.11 13.73
CA GLY A 848 9.09 -33.16 14.70
C GLY A 848 7.74 -33.78 15.05
N LEU A 849 7.58 -35.11 14.85
CA LEU A 849 6.29 -35.82 15.08
C LEU A 849 5.83 -35.72 16.53
N SER A 850 6.74 -35.79 17.47
CA SER A 850 6.42 -35.63 18.89
C SER A 850 5.84 -34.24 19.21
N LEU A 851 6.35 -33.19 18.59
CA LEU A 851 5.88 -31.84 18.78
C LEU A 851 4.51 -31.58 18.13
N ILE A 852 4.25 -32.21 16.97
CA ILE A 852 2.96 -32.03 16.26
C ILE A 852 1.78 -32.60 17.06
N HIS A 853 2.02 -33.63 17.90
CA HIS A 853 0.98 -34.33 18.64
C HIS A 853 0.79 -33.87 20.08
N ILE A 854 1.55 -32.85 20.53
CA ILE A 854 1.42 -32.22 21.84
C ILE A 854 0.84 -30.82 21.70
#